data_c98266d158bf4e27553297d8e27c05c0
#
_entry.id   c98266d158bf4e27553297d8e27c05c0
#
_cell.length_a   1.000
_cell.length_b   1.000
_cell.length_c   1.000
_cell.angle_alpha   90.00
_cell.angle_beta   90.00
_cell.angle_gamma   90.00
#
_symmetry.space_group_name_H-M   'P 1'
#
loop_
_entity.id
_entity.type
_entity.pdbx_description
1 polymer ?
#
loop_
_entity_poly.entity_id
_entity_poly.type
_entity_poly.pdbx_seq_one_letter_code
_entity_poly.pdbx_strand_id
1 'polypeptide(L)'
;MTDAEETLLVGYRYDGHGDMVQTTDARGVSKHFEYGKGHLLTRLTNQGGMAFHWEYEGEGENARCVHTWGDGGVMEYFFEYAQGVTRTRNGEGAVSEYHYDSDRLIYKVVDANGGITRKQYNAYKELEVTVDPEGNCRKTEYNRYGLPSVITDANGNTTLLTYDGDCNLTRMKTPGGRVLAWDYDTMGRLTARTGPDGQKTRYGYEGKLLRTITDGQGRTYRLTFDDRYNLTLMEYPNGLFRRWSYDRRGRLAEEVDVKGNATRYGYDEADNLIRLEEPDGNTHRFEYDAMGNMVHAQDGIREVRFTYGALGVLKSREQERHRITFGYNSELQLKRIGNEAGEDYRFELDGLGQVTAETGFDGIRREYERDGAGNVVRVARPGGKWTRYEYDGEGNILRELQYDGEESLYTYDKDGLLVKAGNGECLTELVRDRKTGRVTEERQGGHSVRSEYDKEGNRTRVTSTLGADIRHAYDRDGYLQSMQAGEGWKASWMRDSAGLEMQRTCSGGITVRTERDRFGRETRKSVRSGSIERGAWKYEWGMADRLLSKENELTGTVMRYDYDRFDFLIRQETTKGSATDVIYRVPDFVGNLYGTPERKDRKYGAGGRLLEDAECIYHYDDEGNLVFREFRQPREDAVRHDRRRMEREYGIRRPVTDMGWIYEWTSGGMLRRVVRPDGRSVEFRYDALGRRTAKQYLGKVTRWVWDGNTPLHEWVAAVTDNDGREEASCPDGNSLTTWIFEEGTFVPAAKIRGDRQCSIVSDYMGTPVQMYDSEGNRIWDCTLDIYGKVTDFRGESLHDCPFRFQGQYEDVETGLYYNRFRYYDAEIGCYLNQDPIGLTRRLSVYGYVCNSNLLLDIVGWHGNSLDNIADSRLYEIKINGILFKYGIATEKYVTKIDITVVSPNGTSHIIPKGTPTRIKNQLRKAYANYDDVTFDSQPYKQISTFKMREIESKKIKAYVELTQKVPSGNVDHARRGYGVLADDFSGVHDLIKDLKMKNNLHISNDIH
;
A
#
# COMPACT_ATOMS: atom_id res chain seq x y z
N MET A 1 36.92 -20.52 1.20
CA MET A 1 37.12 -19.06 1.13
C MET A 1 36.99 -18.53 2.54
N THR A 2 37.91 -17.71 2.96
CA THR A 2 37.92 -17.06 4.28
C THR A 2 38.02 -15.53 4.08
N ASP A 3 37.58 -14.78 5.07
CA ASP A 3 37.89 -13.34 5.14
C ASP A 3 39.32 -13.06 5.57
N ALA A 4 39.71 -11.81 5.77
CA ALA A 4 41.03 -11.38 6.18
C ALA A 4 41.43 -11.85 7.61
N GLU A 5 40.48 -12.35 8.39
CA GLU A 5 40.66 -12.88 9.75
C GLU A 5 40.63 -14.43 9.78
N GLU A 6 40.71 -15.07 8.61
CA GLU A 6 40.62 -16.52 8.42
C GLU A 6 39.27 -17.13 8.80
N THR A 7 38.22 -16.32 9.01
CA THR A 7 36.86 -16.80 9.25
C THR A 7 36.27 -17.41 7.98
N LEU A 8 35.71 -18.61 8.07
CA LEU A 8 35.09 -19.27 6.92
C LEU A 8 33.93 -18.43 6.39
N LEU A 9 33.97 -18.04 5.12
CA LEU A 9 32.87 -17.44 4.41
C LEU A 9 32.05 -18.48 3.66
N VAL A 10 32.74 -19.34 2.92
CA VAL A 10 32.14 -20.48 2.21
C VAL A 10 33.14 -21.58 1.99
N GLY A 11 32.76 -22.83 2.25
CA GLY A 11 33.54 -24.04 1.97
C GLY A 11 32.96 -24.77 0.77
N TYR A 12 33.85 -25.33 -0.06
CA TYR A 12 33.48 -26.22 -1.17
C TYR A 12 34.22 -27.54 -1.04
N ARG A 13 33.55 -28.65 -1.28
CA ARG A 13 34.16 -29.96 -1.35
C ARG A 13 33.78 -30.64 -2.67
N TYR A 14 34.78 -31.24 -3.30
CA TYR A 14 34.67 -31.94 -4.56
C TYR A 14 35.00 -33.42 -4.35
N ASP A 15 34.43 -34.29 -5.17
CA ASP A 15 34.77 -35.70 -5.24
C ASP A 15 36.01 -35.96 -6.13
N GLY A 16 36.36 -37.22 -6.34
CA GLY A 16 37.48 -37.62 -7.18
C GLY A 16 37.27 -37.41 -8.69
N HIS A 17 36.03 -37.07 -9.10
CA HIS A 17 35.66 -36.81 -10.49
C HIS A 17 35.56 -35.30 -10.78
N GLY A 18 35.77 -34.46 -9.76
CA GLY A 18 35.69 -33.00 -9.87
C GLY A 18 34.27 -32.44 -9.69
N ASP A 19 33.29 -33.24 -9.29
CA ASP A 19 31.95 -32.83 -8.99
C ASP A 19 31.88 -32.20 -7.60
N MET A 20 31.17 -31.07 -7.48
CA MET A 20 30.98 -30.37 -6.20
C MET A 20 29.95 -31.12 -5.34
N VAL A 21 30.37 -31.85 -4.33
CA VAL A 21 29.51 -32.69 -3.48
C VAL A 21 29.01 -31.98 -2.23
N GLN A 22 29.62 -30.84 -1.86
CA GLN A 22 29.20 -30.12 -0.68
C GLN A 22 29.56 -28.63 -0.77
N THR A 23 28.64 -27.75 -0.32
CA THR A 23 28.95 -26.37 0.03
C THR A 23 28.62 -26.15 1.51
N THR A 24 29.46 -25.39 2.21
CA THR A 24 29.28 -25.07 3.63
C THR A 24 29.29 -23.56 3.80
N ASP A 25 28.28 -22.99 4.45
CA ASP A 25 28.21 -21.55 4.72
C ASP A 25 29.08 -21.15 5.94
N ALA A 26 29.12 -19.86 6.25
CA ALA A 26 29.91 -19.30 7.36
C ALA A 26 29.48 -19.83 8.73
N ARG A 27 28.25 -20.32 8.91
CA ARG A 27 27.77 -20.97 10.14
C ARG A 27 28.13 -22.45 10.23
N GLY A 28 28.78 -23.01 9.21
CA GLY A 28 29.08 -24.43 9.12
C GLY A 28 27.95 -25.31 8.61
N VAL A 29 26.84 -24.71 8.15
CA VAL A 29 25.66 -25.43 7.61
C VAL A 29 25.92 -25.78 6.14
N SER A 30 25.58 -27.02 5.75
CA SER A 30 25.99 -27.55 4.45
C SER A 30 24.78 -27.89 3.55
N LYS A 31 24.98 -27.71 2.23
CA LYS A 31 24.22 -28.33 1.15
C LYS A 31 25.02 -29.51 0.60
N HIS A 32 24.34 -30.57 0.20
CA HIS A 32 24.94 -31.76 -0.38
C HIS A 32 24.40 -32.02 -1.79
N PHE A 33 25.29 -32.47 -2.67
CA PHE A 33 24.98 -32.73 -4.07
C PHE A 33 25.43 -34.15 -4.43
N GLU A 34 24.59 -34.88 -5.16
CA GLU A 34 24.88 -36.20 -5.66
C GLU A 34 24.71 -36.23 -7.19
N TYR A 35 25.65 -36.91 -7.85
CA TYR A 35 25.70 -36.92 -9.32
C TYR A 35 25.61 -38.33 -9.84
N GLY A 36 24.97 -38.50 -11.00
CA GLY A 36 24.96 -39.71 -11.77
C GLY A 36 26.03 -39.71 -12.85
N LYS A 37 25.93 -40.66 -13.80
CA LYS A 37 26.87 -40.72 -14.94
C LYS A 37 26.87 -39.38 -15.72
N GLY A 38 28.06 -38.98 -16.20
CA GLY A 38 28.20 -37.76 -17.05
C GLY A 38 28.00 -36.45 -16.30
N HIS A 39 28.31 -36.43 -14.98
CA HIS A 39 28.22 -35.24 -14.13
C HIS A 39 26.78 -34.63 -14.02
N LEU A 40 25.74 -35.49 -14.18
CA LEU A 40 24.37 -35.07 -14.08
C LEU A 40 23.92 -35.04 -12.61
N LEU A 41 23.44 -33.90 -12.14
CA LEU A 41 22.93 -33.73 -10.77
C LEU A 41 21.64 -34.57 -10.58
N THR A 42 21.71 -35.59 -9.72
CA THR A 42 20.54 -36.47 -9.43
C THR A 42 19.87 -36.12 -8.12
N ARG A 43 20.61 -35.53 -7.16
CA ARG A 43 20.03 -35.13 -5.87
C ARG A 43 20.75 -33.92 -5.31
N LEU A 44 19.97 -32.99 -4.74
CA LEU A 44 20.46 -31.85 -3.95
C LEU A 44 19.73 -31.86 -2.61
N THR A 45 20.46 -31.96 -1.50
CA THR A 45 19.90 -31.78 -0.15
C THR A 45 20.26 -30.37 0.32
N ASN A 46 19.25 -29.56 0.61
CA ASN A 46 19.44 -28.19 1.08
C ASN A 46 19.87 -28.15 2.56
N GLN A 47 20.17 -26.97 3.08
CA GLN A 47 20.58 -26.75 4.46
C GLN A 47 19.52 -27.12 5.50
N GLY A 48 18.25 -27.15 5.14
CA GLY A 48 17.12 -27.58 5.98
C GLY A 48 16.86 -29.10 5.94
N GLY A 49 17.68 -29.89 5.19
CA GLY A 49 17.57 -31.33 5.07
C GLY A 49 16.59 -31.81 4.00
N MET A 50 15.89 -30.90 3.29
CA MET A 50 14.98 -31.26 2.19
C MET A 50 15.79 -31.60 0.94
N ALA A 51 15.48 -32.74 0.29
CA ALA A 51 16.11 -33.13 -0.96
C ALA A 51 15.26 -32.79 -2.19
N PHE A 52 15.93 -32.48 -3.29
CA PHE A 52 15.41 -32.39 -4.65
C PHE A 52 16.06 -33.46 -5.51
N HIS A 53 15.30 -34.01 -6.42
CA HIS A 53 15.66 -35.15 -7.24
C HIS A 53 15.48 -34.82 -8.73
N TRP A 54 16.32 -35.41 -9.56
CA TRP A 54 16.25 -35.29 -11.02
C TRP A 54 16.49 -36.66 -11.66
N GLU A 55 15.64 -37.02 -12.60
CA GLU A 55 15.77 -38.16 -13.46
C GLU A 55 16.02 -37.70 -14.90
N TYR A 56 16.89 -38.44 -15.56
CA TYR A 56 17.30 -38.08 -16.92
C TYR A 56 17.09 -39.28 -17.86
N GLU A 57 16.77 -38.91 -19.13
CA GLU A 57 16.73 -39.86 -20.24
C GLU A 57 17.84 -39.49 -21.23
N GLY A 58 18.51 -40.48 -21.83
CA GLY A 58 19.64 -40.28 -22.70
C GLY A 58 20.99 -40.25 -21.95
N GLU A 59 22.09 -40.11 -22.69
CA GLU A 59 23.45 -40.08 -22.13
C GLU A 59 24.26 -38.89 -22.67
N GLY A 60 25.23 -38.42 -21.88
CA GLY A 60 26.15 -37.34 -22.25
C GLY A 60 25.43 -36.02 -22.56
N GLU A 61 25.80 -35.37 -23.64
CA GLU A 61 25.23 -34.09 -24.09
C GLU A 61 23.76 -34.20 -24.54
N ASN A 62 23.26 -35.40 -24.77
CA ASN A 62 21.87 -35.68 -25.14
C ASN A 62 20.99 -36.02 -23.95
N ALA A 63 21.53 -36.09 -22.73
CA ALA A 63 20.75 -36.30 -21.52
C ALA A 63 19.77 -35.14 -21.30
N ARG A 64 18.51 -35.47 -21.06
CA ARG A 64 17.41 -34.53 -20.78
C ARG A 64 16.72 -34.91 -19.49
N CYS A 65 16.48 -33.93 -18.62
CA CYS A 65 15.68 -34.14 -17.41
C CYS A 65 14.24 -34.42 -17.79
N VAL A 66 13.74 -35.59 -17.44
CA VAL A 66 12.33 -36.00 -17.69
C VAL A 66 11.44 -35.87 -16.46
N HIS A 67 12.03 -35.89 -15.26
CA HIS A 67 11.29 -35.75 -14.01
C HIS A 67 12.15 -35.04 -12.97
N THR A 68 11.54 -34.11 -12.24
CA THR A 68 12.15 -33.43 -11.09
C THR A 68 11.13 -33.19 -10.00
N TRP A 69 11.53 -33.38 -8.74
CA TRP A 69 10.66 -33.17 -7.59
C TRP A 69 11.46 -32.91 -6.32
N GLY A 70 10.84 -32.22 -5.36
CA GLY A 70 11.32 -32.16 -3.98
C GLY A 70 10.66 -33.24 -3.12
N ASP A 71 11.27 -33.55 -1.97
CA ASP A 71 10.71 -34.49 -1.00
C ASP A 71 9.21 -34.21 -0.75
N GLY A 72 8.38 -35.25 -0.76
CA GLY A 72 6.92 -35.11 -0.61
C GLY A 72 6.19 -34.57 -1.85
N GLY A 73 6.80 -34.62 -3.04
CA GLY A 73 6.18 -34.17 -4.30
C GLY A 73 6.14 -32.63 -4.46
N VAL A 74 6.94 -31.92 -3.67
CA VAL A 74 7.02 -30.47 -3.77
C VAL A 74 7.67 -30.05 -5.07
N MET A 75 6.99 -29.18 -5.86
CA MET A 75 7.45 -28.67 -7.13
C MET A 75 7.82 -29.79 -8.10
N GLU A 76 6.96 -30.78 -8.18
CA GLU A 76 7.12 -31.93 -9.07
C GLU A 76 6.79 -31.52 -10.52
N TYR A 77 7.69 -31.85 -11.45
CA TYR A 77 7.52 -31.62 -12.88
C TYR A 77 7.96 -32.82 -13.70
N PHE A 78 7.10 -33.19 -14.64
CA PHE A 78 7.37 -34.16 -15.70
C PHE A 78 7.57 -33.41 -17.02
N PHE A 79 8.55 -33.83 -17.82
CA PHE A 79 8.87 -33.25 -19.10
C PHE A 79 8.78 -34.30 -20.22
N GLU A 80 7.97 -34.01 -21.23
CA GLU A 80 7.88 -34.82 -22.44
C GLU A 80 8.47 -34.03 -23.60
N TYR A 81 9.42 -34.61 -24.29
CA TYR A 81 10.13 -34.00 -25.41
C TYR A 81 9.70 -34.63 -26.74
N ALA A 82 9.11 -33.82 -27.61
CA ALA A 82 8.81 -34.23 -28.98
C ALA A 82 9.47 -33.23 -29.97
N GLN A 83 9.43 -33.53 -31.26
CA GLN A 83 10.02 -32.67 -32.26
C GLN A 83 9.34 -31.29 -32.27
N GLY A 84 10.09 -30.24 -31.92
CA GLY A 84 9.59 -28.86 -31.91
C GLY A 84 8.65 -28.50 -30.76
N VAL A 85 8.43 -29.42 -29.80
CA VAL A 85 7.58 -29.12 -28.64
C VAL A 85 8.11 -29.81 -27.37
N THR A 86 8.07 -29.08 -26.26
CA THR A 86 8.22 -29.64 -24.91
C THR A 86 6.92 -29.47 -24.15
N ARG A 87 6.38 -30.58 -23.66
CA ARG A 87 5.22 -30.58 -22.77
C ARG A 87 5.68 -30.74 -21.34
N THR A 88 5.13 -29.93 -20.45
CA THR A 88 5.40 -30.02 -19.00
C THR A 88 4.10 -30.32 -18.26
N ARG A 89 4.16 -31.21 -17.27
CA ARG A 89 3.06 -31.47 -16.33
C ARG A 89 3.60 -31.30 -14.91
N ASN A 90 2.95 -30.44 -14.11
CA ASN A 90 3.33 -30.24 -12.70
C ASN A 90 2.64 -31.28 -11.78
N GLY A 91 3.00 -31.25 -10.48
CA GLY A 91 2.43 -32.14 -9.46
C GLY A 91 0.94 -32.00 -9.22
N GLU A 92 0.34 -30.85 -9.55
CA GLU A 92 -1.11 -30.61 -9.50
C GLU A 92 -1.82 -31.06 -10.79
N GLY A 93 -1.09 -31.66 -11.75
CA GLY A 93 -1.64 -32.14 -13.01
C GLY A 93 -1.80 -31.09 -14.10
N ALA A 94 -1.41 -29.86 -13.88
CA ALA A 94 -1.47 -28.77 -14.86
C ALA A 94 -0.45 -29.00 -15.97
N VAL A 95 -0.90 -28.93 -17.25
CA VAL A 95 -0.09 -29.22 -18.44
C VAL A 95 0.12 -27.94 -19.24
N SER A 96 1.38 -27.68 -19.63
CA SER A 96 1.74 -26.57 -20.54
C SER A 96 2.60 -27.08 -21.69
N GLU A 97 2.44 -26.49 -22.88
CA GLU A 97 3.22 -26.82 -24.08
C GLU A 97 4.05 -25.65 -24.57
N TYR A 98 5.30 -25.91 -24.88
CA TYR A 98 6.25 -24.93 -25.41
C TYR A 98 6.69 -25.37 -26.79
N HIS A 99 6.19 -24.68 -27.83
CA HIS A 99 6.56 -24.95 -29.21
C HIS A 99 7.73 -24.04 -29.62
N TYR A 100 8.76 -24.61 -30.17
CA TYR A 100 9.99 -23.92 -30.57
C TYR A 100 10.41 -24.27 -32.00
N ASP A 101 11.09 -23.36 -32.63
CA ASP A 101 11.62 -23.50 -33.98
C ASP A 101 12.98 -24.21 -33.98
N SER A 102 13.63 -24.31 -35.14
CA SER A 102 14.97 -24.88 -35.35
C SER A 102 16.08 -24.18 -34.57
N ASP A 103 15.88 -22.89 -34.25
CA ASP A 103 16.79 -22.09 -33.43
C ASP A 103 16.51 -22.19 -31.92
N ARG A 104 15.56 -23.06 -31.53
CA ARG A 104 15.07 -23.25 -30.17
C ARG A 104 14.39 -22.00 -29.58
N LEU A 105 13.87 -21.12 -30.44
CA LEU A 105 13.08 -19.97 -30.00
C LEU A 105 11.63 -20.40 -29.82
N ILE A 106 11.04 -20.09 -28.65
CA ILE A 106 9.66 -20.43 -28.36
C ILE A 106 8.73 -19.46 -29.08
N TYR A 107 8.04 -19.93 -30.12
CA TYR A 107 7.10 -19.12 -30.92
C TYR A 107 5.65 -19.29 -30.49
N LYS A 108 5.31 -20.33 -29.71
CA LYS A 108 3.96 -20.58 -29.20
C LYS A 108 4.04 -21.24 -27.83
N VAL A 109 3.24 -20.76 -26.88
CA VAL A 109 3.03 -21.39 -25.58
C VAL A 109 1.53 -21.67 -25.45
N VAL A 110 1.18 -22.91 -25.07
CA VAL A 110 -0.16 -23.26 -24.59
C VAL A 110 -0.03 -23.43 -23.10
N ASP A 111 -0.71 -22.59 -22.35
CA ASP A 111 -0.67 -22.63 -20.88
C ASP A 111 -1.63 -23.70 -20.31
N ALA A 112 -1.61 -23.90 -18.99
CA ALA A 112 -2.37 -24.93 -18.31
C ALA A 112 -3.89 -24.70 -18.35
N ASN A 113 -4.36 -23.51 -18.67
CA ASN A 113 -5.79 -23.20 -18.90
C ASN A 113 -6.19 -23.29 -20.37
N GLY A 114 -5.25 -23.64 -21.27
CA GLY A 114 -5.45 -23.73 -22.70
C GLY A 114 -5.26 -22.41 -23.45
N GLY A 115 -4.86 -21.35 -22.76
CA GLY A 115 -4.53 -20.04 -23.35
C GLY A 115 -3.33 -20.11 -24.28
N ILE A 116 -3.40 -19.46 -25.45
CA ILE A 116 -2.36 -19.52 -26.48
C ILE A 116 -1.65 -18.19 -26.59
N THR A 117 -0.41 -18.14 -26.13
CA THR A 117 0.50 -17.00 -26.38
C THR A 117 1.36 -17.27 -27.60
N ARG A 118 1.38 -16.35 -28.57
CA ARG A 118 2.26 -16.41 -29.77
C ARG A 118 3.37 -15.38 -29.67
N LYS A 119 4.55 -15.77 -30.18
CA LYS A 119 5.74 -14.91 -30.20
C LYS A 119 6.35 -14.93 -31.58
N GLN A 120 6.80 -13.77 -32.04
CA GLN A 120 7.51 -13.61 -33.30
C GLN A 120 8.85 -12.93 -33.04
N TYR A 121 9.87 -13.42 -33.67
CA TYR A 121 11.23 -12.91 -33.55
C TYR A 121 11.69 -12.34 -34.89
N ASN A 122 12.53 -11.31 -34.82
CA ASN A 122 13.17 -10.77 -36.04
C ASN A 122 14.35 -11.64 -36.47
N ALA A 123 15.01 -11.24 -37.59
CA ALA A 123 16.15 -11.99 -38.12
C ALA A 123 17.35 -12.08 -37.16
N TYR A 124 17.41 -11.23 -36.12
CA TYR A 124 18.46 -11.23 -35.11
C TYR A 124 18.06 -12.02 -33.85
N LYS A 125 16.93 -12.76 -33.90
CA LYS A 125 16.36 -13.55 -32.80
C LYS A 125 15.89 -12.69 -31.60
N GLU A 126 15.58 -11.42 -31.85
CA GLU A 126 15.00 -10.55 -30.86
C GLU A 126 13.47 -10.66 -30.92
N LEU A 127 12.80 -10.68 -29.77
CA LEU A 127 11.35 -10.83 -29.69
C LEU A 127 10.66 -9.55 -30.15
N GLU A 128 10.11 -9.59 -31.37
CA GLU A 128 9.46 -8.45 -32.00
C GLU A 128 7.97 -8.32 -31.64
N VAL A 129 7.25 -9.44 -31.64
CA VAL A 129 5.80 -9.44 -31.38
C VAL A 129 5.43 -10.50 -30.36
N THR A 130 4.54 -10.12 -29.44
CA THR A 130 3.86 -11.05 -28.55
C THR A 130 2.36 -10.82 -28.66
N VAL A 131 1.61 -11.91 -28.89
CA VAL A 131 0.16 -11.90 -28.88
C VAL A 131 -0.29 -12.78 -27.72
N ASP A 132 -1.06 -12.23 -26.82
CA ASP A 132 -1.60 -12.93 -25.68
C ASP A 132 -2.83 -13.81 -26.07
N PRO A 133 -3.39 -14.62 -25.16
CA PRO A 133 -4.54 -15.46 -25.46
C PRO A 133 -5.82 -14.72 -25.87
N GLU A 134 -5.98 -13.45 -25.47
CA GLU A 134 -7.10 -12.60 -25.87
C GLU A 134 -6.88 -11.92 -27.25
N GLY A 135 -5.68 -12.09 -27.83
CA GLY A 135 -5.32 -11.47 -29.10
C GLY A 135 -4.70 -10.08 -28.96
N ASN A 136 -4.44 -9.60 -27.76
CA ASN A 136 -3.76 -8.34 -27.53
C ASN A 136 -2.32 -8.42 -28.03
N CYS A 137 -1.93 -7.50 -28.90
CA CYS A 137 -0.65 -7.52 -29.58
C CYS A 137 0.30 -6.45 -29.04
N ARG A 138 1.47 -6.87 -28.56
CA ARG A 138 2.57 -5.98 -28.15
C ARG A 138 3.71 -6.12 -29.13
N LYS A 139 4.26 -4.98 -29.61
CA LYS A 139 5.34 -4.96 -30.58
C LYS A 139 6.54 -4.19 -30.02
N THR A 140 7.76 -4.71 -30.29
CA THR A 140 9.02 -4.04 -29.96
C THR A 140 9.89 -3.97 -31.21
N GLU A 141 10.23 -2.77 -31.66
CA GLU A 141 11.20 -2.55 -32.72
C GLU A 141 12.57 -2.24 -32.11
N TYR A 142 13.60 -2.78 -32.72
CA TYR A 142 14.96 -2.66 -32.23
C TYR A 142 15.80 -1.78 -33.15
N ASN A 143 16.77 -1.08 -32.59
CA ASN A 143 17.76 -0.36 -33.37
C ASN A 143 18.89 -1.33 -33.82
N ARG A 144 19.83 -0.80 -34.61
CA ARG A 144 20.99 -1.59 -35.12
C ARG A 144 21.88 -2.24 -34.05
N TYR A 145 21.73 -1.86 -32.75
CA TYR A 145 22.48 -2.40 -31.62
C TYR A 145 21.68 -3.44 -30.83
N GLY A 146 20.50 -3.82 -31.30
CA GLY A 146 19.60 -4.74 -30.56
C GLY A 146 18.93 -4.12 -29.35
N LEU A 147 18.81 -2.79 -29.29
CA LEU A 147 18.13 -2.10 -28.20
C LEU A 147 16.71 -1.69 -28.64
N PRO A 148 15.69 -1.84 -27.81
CA PRO A 148 14.34 -1.38 -28.12
C PRO A 148 14.32 0.10 -28.49
N SER A 149 13.82 0.45 -29.66
CA SER A 149 13.68 1.84 -30.14
C SER A 149 12.24 2.31 -30.18
N VAL A 150 11.29 1.40 -30.48
CA VAL A 150 9.86 1.65 -30.42
C VAL A 150 9.21 0.50 -29.66
N ILE A 151 8.38 0.81 -28.68
CA ILE A 151 7.57 -0.17 -27.97
C ILE A 151 6.11 0.22 -28.20
N THR A 152 5.34 -0.68 -28.82
CA THR A 152 3.89 -0.53 -28.99
C THR A 152 3.20 -1.41 -27.98
N ASP A 153 2.34 -0.83 -27.14
CA ASP A 153 1.52 -1.55 -26.17
C ASP A 153 0.32 -2.25 -26.82
N ALA A 154 -0.46 -2.97 -26.03
CA ALA A 154 -1.61 -3.72 -26.51
C ALA A 154 -2.78 -2.83 -26.98
N ASN A 155 -2.82 -1.56 -26.55
CA ASN A 155 -3.78 -0.55 -27.03
C ASN A 155 -3.30 0.15 -28.34
N GLY A 156 -2.12 -0.22 -28.86
CA GLY A 156 -1.51 0.39 -30.02
C GLY A 156 -0.78 1.72 -29.76
N ASN A 157 -0.57 2.09 -28.51
CA ASN A 157 0.16 3.30 -28.13
C ASN A 157 1.67 3.06 -28.16
N THR A 158 2.45 4.05 -28.61
CA THR A 158 3.88 3.88 -28.83
C THR A 158 4.76 4.70 -27.89
N THR A 159 5.74 4.04 -27.28
CA THR A 159 6.85 4.66 -26.55
C THR A 159 8.09 4.67 -27.43
N LEU A 160 8.73 5.82 -27.56
CA LEU A 160 9.95 5.99 -28.35
C LEU A 160 11.17 6.08 -27.43
N LEU A 161 12.23 5.32 -27.75
CA LEU A 161 13.48 5.26 -27.01
C LEU A 161 14.64 5.66 -27.92
N THR A 162 15.52 6.54 -27.44
CA THR A 162 16.69 7.01 -28.17
C THR A 162 17.95 6.77 -27.36
N TYR A 163 19.01 6.35 -28.00
CA TYR A 163 20.28 5.98 -27.37
C TYR A 163 21.43 6.76 -27.99
N ASP A 164 22.51 6.92 -27.23
CA ASP A 164 23.79 7.45 -27.74
C ASP A 164 24.63 6.34 -28.42
N GLY A 165 25.83 6.71 -28.85
CA GLY A 165 26.78 5.78 -29.50
C GLY A 165 27.27 4.65 -28.59
N ASP A 166 27.22 4.85 -27.26
CA ASP A 166 27.62 3.89 -26.23
C ASP A 166 26.46 3.07 -25.70
N CYS A 167 25.28 3.11 -26.37
CA CYS A 167 24.06 2.39 -26.01
C CYS A 167 23.41 2.84 -24.69
N ASN A 168 23.69 4.03 -24.20
CA ASN A 168 22.98 4.59 -23.07
C ASN A 168 21.65 5.20 -23.55
N LEU A 169 20.57 5.00 -22.77
CA LEU A 169 19.27 5.62 -23.04
C LEU A 169 19.35 7.13 -22.78
N THR A 170 19.27 7.93 -23.85
CA THR A 170 19.33 9.41 -23.73
C THR A 170 17.96 10.06 -23.69
N ARG A 171 16.95 9.41 -24.28
CA ARG A 171 15.60 9.98 -24.31
C ARG A 171 14.52 8.91 -24.36
N MET A 172 13.43 9.14 -23.65
CA MET A 172 12.18 8.39 -23.75
C MET A 172 11.02 9.36 -24.00
N LYS A 173 10.18 9.06 -24.96
CA LYS A 173 8.92 9.79 -25.19
C LYS A 173 7.77 8.82 -25.04
N THR A 174 6.87 9.09 -24.11
CA THR A 174 5.68 8.28 -23.86
C THR A 174 4.61 8.49 -24.93
N PRO A 175 3.60 7.61 -25.04
CA PRO A 175 2.49 7.75 -25.99
C PRO A 175 1.71 9.07 -25.85
N GLY A 176 1.53 9.56 -24.62
CA GLY A 176 0.90 10.85 -24.31
C GLY A 176 1.77 12.06 -24.64
N GLY A 177 3.04 11.84 -25.04
CA GLY A 177 3.98 12.86 -25.47
C GLY A 177 4.90 13.40 -24.36
N ARG A 178 4.89 12.82 -23.16
CA ARG A 178 5.82 13.16 -22.07
C ARG A 178 7.25 12.74 -22.46
N VAL A 179 8.23 13.58 -22.14
CA VAL A 179 9.63 13.35 -22.51
C VAL A 179 10.50 13.31 -21.26
N LEU A 180 11.29 12.24 -21.13
CA LEU A 180 12.36 12.12 -20.16
C LEU A 180 13.68 12.09 -20.92
N ALA A 181 14.74 12.70 -20.36
CA ALA A 181 16.07 12.69 -20.96
C ALA A 181 17.16 12.44 -19.92
N TRP A 182 18.26 11.83 -20.39
CA TRP A 182 19.42 11.48 -19.58
C TRP A 182 20.68 11.87 -20.31
N ASP A 183 21.61 12.50 -19.60
CA ASP A 183 22.92 12.88 -20.09
C ASP A 183 23.98 11.99 -19.41
N TYR A 184 24.99 11.59 -20.16
CA TYR A 184 26.06 10.73 -19.67
C TYR A 184 27.42 11.38 -19.97
N ASP A 185 28.41 11.03 -19.18
CA ASP A 185 29.81 11.38 -19.48
C ASP A 185 30.48 10.31 -20.38
N THR A 186 31.74 10.58 -20.72
CA THR A 186 32.56 9.68 -21.57
C THR A 186 32.82 8.31 -20.93
N MET A 187 32.55 8.13 -19.64
CA MET A 187 32.68 6.86 -18.94
C MET A 187 31.33 6.14 -18.83
N GLY A 188 30.25 6.67 -19.42
CA GLY A 188 28.91 6.12 -19.39
C GLY A 188 28.18 6.33 -18.05
N ARG A 189 28.65 7.25 -17.19
CA ARG A 189 27.99 7.58 -15.91
C ARG A 189 26.93 8.64 -16.15
N LEU A 190 25.79 8.51 -15.48
CA LEU A 190 24.69 9.45 -15.56
C LEU A 190 25.09 10.80 -14.94
N THR A 191 25.21 11.86 -15.75
CA THR A 191 25.54 13.23 -15.28
C THR A 191 24.33 14.11 -15.09
N ALA A 192 23.24 13.83 -15.78
CA ALA A 192 21.98 14.51 -15.52
C ALA A 192 20.76 13.70 -15.98
N ARG A 193 19.64 13.99 -15.33
CA ARG A 193 18.30 13.51 -15.69
C ARG A 193 17.38 14.71 -15.81
N THR A 194 16.59 14.76 -16.89
CA THR A 194 15.57 15.81 -17.10
C THR A 194 14.20 15.16 -17.08
N GLY A 195 13.31 15.61 -16.19
CA GLY A 195 11.92 15.19 -16.08
C GLY A 195 11.04 15.77 -17.20
N PRO A 196 9.78 15.31 -17.32
CA PRO A 196 8.84 15.83 -18.30
C PRO A 196 8.47 17.30 -18.08
N ASP A 197 8.59 17.79 -16.85
CA ASP A 197 8.43 19.20 -16.44
C ASP A 197 9.64 20.09 -16.82
N GLY A 198 10.71 19.47 -17.32
CA GLY A 198 11.95 20.15 -17.68
C GLY A 198 12.91 20.34 -16.50
N GLN A 199 12.56 19.87 -15.30
CA GLN A 199 13.45 19.89 -14.15
C GLN A 199 14.66 18.96 -14.39
N LYS A 200 15.86 19.47 -14.07
CA LYS A 200 17.12 18.78 -14.33
C LYS A 200 17.88 18.49 -13.03
N THR A 201 17.93 17.21 -12.66
CA THR A 201 18.81 16.70 -11.58
C THR A 201 20.18 16.44 -12.16
N ARG A 202 21.24 16.91 -11.50
CA ARG A 202 22.65 16.73 -11.90
C ARG A 202 23.38 15.86 -10.90
N TYR A 203 24.28 15.04 -11.40
CA TYR A 203 25.10 14.10 -10.64
C TYR A 203 26.58 14.43 -10.85
N GLY A 204 27.29 14.74 -9.76
CA GLY A 204 28.70 15.10 -9.80
C GLY A 204 29.55 13.97 -9.20
N TYR A 205 30.63 13.63 -9.89
CA TYR A 205 31.51 12.52 -9.55
C TYR A 205 32.92 13.01 -9.22
N GLU A 206 33.57 12.33 -8.28
CA GLU A 206 34.99 12.41 -8.04
C GLU A 206 35.59 11.00 -8.23
N GLY A 207 36.47 10.82 -9.24
CA GLY A 207 36.88 9.50 -9.65
C GLY A 207 35.66 8.66 -10.09
N LYS A 208 35.46 7.52 -9.45
CA LYS A 208 34.34 6.61 -9.71
C LYS A 208 33.11 6.91 -8.81
N LEU A 209 33.25 7.73 -7.79
CA LEU A 209 32.23 7.93 -6.76
C LEU A 209 31.32 9.11 -7.06
N LEU A 210 30.02 8.91 -6.84
CA LEU A 210 29.04 9.98 -6.82
C LEU A 210 29.24 10.84 -5.57
N ARG A 211 29.61 12.13 -5.74
CA ARG A 211 29.88 13.06 -4.62
C ARG A 211 28.76 14.06 -4.40
N THR A 212 28.06 14.45 -5.48
CA THR A 212 27.01 15.45 -5.37
C THR A 212 25.80 15.07 -6.20
N ILE A 213 24.62 15.38 -5.65
CA ILE A 213 23.35 15.37 -6.37
C ILE A 213 22.77 16.77 -6.26
N THR A 214 22.56 17.43 -7.40
CA THR A 214 21.93 18.76 -7.45
C THR A 214 20.59 18.65 -8.14
N ASP A 215 19.51 18.98 -7.45
CA ASP A 215 18.16 18.93 -8.00
C ASP A 215 17.85 20.10 -8.95
N GLY A 216 16.62 20.14 -9.49
CA GLY A 216 16.18 21.16 -10.42
C GLY A 216 16.15 22.59 -9.85
N GLN A 217 16.12 22.73 -8.54
CA GLN A 217 16.17 24.02 -7.82
C GLN A 217 17.60 24.47 -7.50
N GLY A 218 18.61 23.64 -7.80
CA GLY A 218 19.99 23.90 -7.46
C GLY A 218 20.39 23.54 -6.03
N ARG A 219 19.53 22.81 -5.30
CA ARG A 219 19.85 22.32 -3.96
C ARG A 219 20.79 21.14 -4.12
N THR A 220 21.89 21.15 -3.37
CA THR A 220 22.96 20.15 -3.52
C THR A 220 23.10 19.31 -2.27
N TYR A 221 22.99 18.00 -2.46
CA TYR A 221 23.34 16.96 -1.48
C TYR A 221 24.78 16.56 -1.70
N ARG A 222 25.55 16.35 -0.60
CA ARG A 222 26.95 15.89 -0.65
C ARG A 222 27.07 14.52 -0.01
N LEU A 223 27.83 13.64 -0.65
CA LEU A 223 28.04 12.26 -0.25
C LEU A 223 29.51 12.03 0.07
N THR A 224 29.79 11.43 1.23
CA THR A 224 31.14 11.04 1.66
C THR A 224 31.17 9.54 1.85
N PHE A 225 32.27 8.92 1.43
CA PHE A 225 32.47 7.48 1.48
C PHE A 225 33.77 7.18 2.22
N ASP A 226 33.84 5.99 2.85
CA ASP A 226 35.08 5.45 3.41
C ASP A 226 35.99 4.86 2.31
N ASP A 227 37.16 4.35 2.73
CA ASP A 227 38.12 3.74 1.82
C ASP A 227 37.63 2.42 1.18
N ARG A 228 36.54 1.85 1.69
CA ARG A 228 35.86 0.65 1.18
C ARG A 228 34.64 0.99 0.30
N TYR A 229 34.46 2.28 -0.03
CA TYR A 229 33.38 2.80 -0.83
C TYR A 229 31.98 2.72 -0.18
N ASN A 230 31.90 2.54 1.15
CA ASN A 230 30.65 2.63 1.87
C ASN A 230 30.27 4.10 2.12
N LEU A 231 28.98 4.47 1.94
CA LEU A 231 28.50 5.83 2.21
C LEU A 231 28.50 6.09 3.74
N THR A 232 29.34 7.02 4.20
CA THR A 232 29.47 7.34 5.64
C THR A 232 28.75 8.61 6.05
N LEU A 233 28.54 9.54 5.12
CA LEU A 233 27.87 10.81 5.39
C LEU A 233 27.06 11.26 4.19
N MET A 234 25.87 11.76 4.44
CA MET A 234 25.06 12.53 3.49
C MET A 234 24.73 13.89 4.11
N GLU A 235 25.21 14.96 3.49
CA GLU A 235 24.91 16.32 3.87
C GLU A 235 23.77 16.85 3.00
N TYR A 236 22.72 17.37 3.63
CA TYR A 236 21.54 17.96 2.99
C TYR A 236 21.78 19.42 2.64
N PRO A 237 21.02 20.01 1.70
CA PRO A 237 21.18 21.40 1.30
C PRO A 237 21.02 22.44 2.42
N ASN A 238 20.26 22.10 3.46
CA ASN A 238 20.04 22.92 4.67
C ASN A 238 21.12 22.73 5.76
N GLY A 239 22.19 21.95 5.47
CA GLY A 239 23.30 21.71 6.39
C GLY A 239 23.06 20.61 7.42
N LEU A 240 21.89 19.97 7.41
CA LEU A 240 21.69 18.75 8.19
C LEU A 240 22.48 17.60 7.56
N PHE A 241 22.73 16.56 8.33
CA PHE A 241 23.46 15.40 7.85
C PHE A 241 22.93 14.12 8.48
N ARG A 242 23.09 13.01 7.75
CA ARG A 242 22.88 11.65 8.18
C ARG A 242 24.21 10.91 8.11
N ARG A 243 24.52 10.06 9.10
CA ARG A 243 25.78 9.31 9.14
C ARG A 243 25.50 7.81 9.21
N TRP A 244 26.44 7.06 8.65
CA TRP A 244 26.47 5.60 8.71
C TRP A 244 27.87 5.13 9.08
N SER A 245 27.94 4.10 9.88
CA SER A 245 29.18 3.38 10.16
C SER A 245 28.98 1.88 9.89
N TYR A 246 30.07 1.25 9.55
CA TYR A 246 30.07 -0.14 9.10
C TYR A 246 31.00 -0.98 9.96
N ASP A 247 30.66 -2.27 10.09
CA ASP A 247 31.54 -3.23 10.73
C ASP A 247 32.72 -3.61 9.81
N ARG A 248 33.58 -4.52 10.28
CA ARG A 248 34.76 -4.95 9.53
C ARG A 248 34.43 -5.65 8.21
N ARG A 249 33.23 -6.24 8.10
CA ARG A 249 32.77 -6.89 6.87
C ARG A 249 32.03 -5.92 5.92
N GLY A 250 31.93 -4.66 6.29
CA GLY A 250 31.22 -3.64 5.49
C GLY A 250 29.70 -3.67 5.66
N ARG A 251 29.17 -4.35 6.71
CA ARG A 251 27.75 -4.33 7.04
C ARG A 251 27.43 -3.11 7.90
N LEU A 252 26.25 -2.55 7.76
CA LEU A 252 25.82 -1.38 8.51
C LEU A 252 25.82 -1.66 10.03
N ALA A 253 26.64 -0.98 10.79
CA ALA A 253 26.73 -1.14 12.25
C ALA A 253 25.93 -0.08 13.00
N GLU A 254 25.90 1.16 12.50
CA GLU A 254 25.14 2.26 13.10
C GLU A 254 24.68 3.24 12.03
N GLU A 255 23.46 3.71 12.16
CA GLU A 255 22.91 4.84 11.43
C GLU A 255 22.53 5.94 12.41
N VAL A 256 22.90 7.19 12.11
CA VAL A 256 22.53 8.38 12.89
C VAL A 256 21.70 9.30 12.00
N ASP A 257 20.47 9.57 12.40
CA ASP A 257 19.53 10.42 11.66
C ASP A 257 19.91 11.92 11.74
N VAL A 258 19.16 12.77 11.05
CA VAL A 258 19.38 14.24 11.00
C VAL A 258 19.20 14.94 12.36
N LYS A 259 18.60 14.27 13.37
CA LYS A 259 18.40 14.78 14.73
C LYS A 259 19.43 14.21 15.71
N GLY A 260 20.34 13.36 15.25
CA GLY A 260 21.36 12.71 16.04
C GLY A 260 20.90 11.44 16.76
N ASN A 261 19.74 10.88 16.42
CA ASN A 261 19.28 9.62 16.97
C ASN A 261 20.01 8.45 16.28
N ALA A 262 20.55 7.53 17.07
CA ALA A 262 21.34 6.39 16.57
C ALA A 262 20.53 5.09 16.61
N THR A 263 20.50 4.38 15.49
CA THR A 263 20.04 2.99 15.38
C THR A 263 21.26 2.09 15.19
N ARG A 264 21.36 0.98 15.93
CA ARG A 264 22.50 0.05 15.89
C ARG A 264 22.06 -1.33 15.42
N TYR A 265 22.97 -1.98 14.67
CA TYR A 265 22.72 -3.25 14.01
C TYR A 265 23.79 -4.27 14.41
N GLY A 266 23.39 -5.53 14.64
CA GLY A 266 24.29 -6.64 14.92
C GLY A 266 23.93 -7.86 14.08
N TYR A 267 24.94 -8.57 13.61
CA TYR A 267 24.78 -9.67 12.64
C TYR A 267 25.47 -10.95 13.11
N ASP A 268 24.98 -12.09 12.63
CA ASP A 268 25.68 -13.38 12.74
C ASP A 268 26.74 -13.54 11.64
N GLU A 269 27.40 -14.72 11.61
CA GLU A 269 28.43 -15.05 10.62
C GLU A 269 27.87 -15.21 9.19
N ALA A 270 26.56 -15.46 9.02
CA ALA A 270 25.90 -15.59 7.71
C ALA A 270 25.22 -14.29 7.24
N ASP A 271 25.59 -13.16 7.88
CA ASP A 271 25.07 -11.83 7.60
C ASP A 271 23.57 -11.64 7.93
N ASN A 272 22.97 -12.56 8.70
CA ASN A 272 21.62 -12.34 9.20
C ASN A 272 21.64 -11.30 10.32
N LEU A 273 20.67 -10.37 10.32
CA LEU A 273 20.50 -9.39 11.40
C LEU A 273 19.98 -10.10 12.64
N ILE A 274 20.77 -10.14 13.73
CA ILE A 274 20.36 -10.78 15.00
C ILE A 274 20.00 -9.77 16.08
N ARG A 275 20.37 -8.49 15.91
CA ARG A 275 20.09 -7.42 16.86
C ARG A 275 19.89 -6.09 16.16
N LEU A 276 18.84 -5.37 16.58
CA LEU A 276 18.58 -3.98 16.22
C LEU A 276 18.27 -3.19 17.48
N GLU A 277 18.99 -2.10 17.73
CA GLU A 277 18.72 -1.17 18.82
C GLU A 277 18.15 0.14 18.26
N GLU A 278 16.92 0.46 18.62
CA GLU A 278 16.28 1.73 18.24
C GLU A 278 16.72 2.87 19.18
N PRO A 279 16.62 4.12 18.73
CA PRO A 279 17.04 5.28 19.53
C PRO A 279 16.26 5.47 20.84
N ASP A 280 15.03 4.96 20.92
CA ASP A 280 14.18 4.99 22.14
C ASP A 280 14.56 3.93 23.18
N GLY A 281 15.54 3.06 22.85
CA GLY A 281 16.05 1.99 23.68
C GLY A 281 15.37 0.64 23.44
N ASN A 282 14.39 0.57 22.53
CA ASN A 282 13.82 -0.70 22.13
C ASN A 282 14.89 -1.54 21.43
N THR A 283 15.01 -2.82 21.83
CA THR A 283 15.99 -3.74 21.29
C THR A 283 15.30 -4.94 20.71
N HIS A 284 15.43 -5.11 19.40
CA HIS A 284 14.95 -6.28 18.69
C HIS A 284 16.03 -7.37 18.66
N ARG A 285 15.62 -8.62 18.81
CA ARG A 285 16.46 -9.83 18.65
C ARG A 285 15.79 -10.79 17.69
N PHE A 286 16.61 -11.39 16.85
CA PHE A 286 16.15 -12.29 15.81
C PHE A 286 16.95 -13.60 15.83
N GLU A 287 16.27 -14.71 15.58
CA GLU A 287 16.88 -16.02 15.43
C GLU A 287 16.46 -16.63 14.09
N TYR A 288 17.36 -17.38 13.48
CA TYR A 288 17.19 -17.94 12.16
C TYR A 288 17.43 -19.45 12.14
N ASP A 289 16.71 -20.14 11.26
CA ASP A 289 16.97 -21.57 10.99
C ASP A 289 18.21 -21.75 10.08
N ALA A 290 18.50 -23.01 9.77
CA ALA A 290 19.61 -23.37 8.89
C ALA A 290 19.47 -22.81 7.46
N MET A 291 18.25 -22.55 7.01
CA MET A 291 17.92 -21.98 5.69
C MET A 291 18.03 -20.46 5.65
N GLY A 292 18.19 -19.81 6.83
CA GLY A 292 18.16 -18.35 6.96
C GLY A 292 16.75 -17.77 7.10
N ASN A 293 15.75 -18.59 7.36
CA ASN A 293 14.42 -18.08 7.67
C ASN A 293 14.35 -17.66 9.15
N MET A 294 13.74 -16.50 9.44
CA MET A 294 13.58 -16.01 10.81
C MET A 294 12.58 -16.87 11.57
N VAL A 295 13.03 -17.60 12.59
CA VAL A 295 12.17 -18.49 13.41
C VAL A 295 11.67 -17.83 14.68
N HIS A 296 12.37 -16.80 15.16
CA HIS A 296 12.03 -16.06 16.36
C HIS A 296 12.37 -14.58 16.20
N ALA A 297 11.46 -13.73 16.64
CA ALA A 297 11.66 -12.29 16.72
C ALA A 297 11.10 -11.77 18.03
N GLN A 298 11.87 -10.95 18.74
CA GLN A 298 11.49 -10.39 20.01
C GLN A 298 11.94 -8.93 20.10
N ASP A 299 11.10 -8.07 20.66
CA ASP A 299 11.46 -6.71 21.08
C ASP A 299 11.08 -6.49 22.56
N GLY A 300 11.14 -5.25 23.07
CA GLY A 300 10.76 -4.92 24.44
C GLY A 300 9.28 -5.10 24.76
N ILE A 301 8.46 -5.34 23.73
CA ILE A 301 7.00 -5.38 23.83
C ILE A 301 6.44 -6.73 23.38
N ARG A 302 7.01 -7.32 22.32
CA ARG A 302 6.44 -8.43 21.54
C ARG A 302 7.43 -9.56 21.39
N GLU A 303 6.90 -10.79 21.30
CA GLU A 303 7.63 -12.00 20.95
C GLU A 303 6.81 -12.78 19.92
N VAL A 304 7.42 -13.11 18.80
CA VAL A 304 6.76 -13.84 17.69
C VAL A 304 7.64 -15.00 17.25
N ARG A 305 7.01 -16.17 17.02
CA ARG A 305 7.67 -17.38 16.52
C ARG A 305 7.07 -17.79 15.17
N PHE A 306 7.92 -18.28 14.30
CA PHE A 306 7.56 -18.71 12.97
C PHE A 306 8.01 -20.15 12.73
N THR A 307 7.22 -20.88 11.95
CA THR A 307 7.63 -22.19 11.43
C THR A 307 7.48 -22.19 9.93
N TYR A 308 8.40 -22.85 9.26
CA TYR A 308 8.45 -22.88 7.83
C TYR A 308 8.27 -24.29 7.29
N GLY A 309 7.73 -24.37 6.07
CA GLY A 309 7.66 -25.59 5.28
C GLY A 309 8.76 -25.63 4.23
N ALA A 310 8.52 -26.43 3.20
CA ALA A 310 9.43 -26.58 2.07
C ALA A 310 9.80 -25.23 1.45
N LEU A 311 11.08 -25.06 1.12
CA LEU A 311 11.61 -23.83 0.48
C LEU A 311 11.31 -22.52 1.21
N GLY A 312 11.12 -22.57 2.54
CA GLY A 312 10.92 -21.39 3.36
C GLY A 312 9.53 -20.77 3.25
N VAL A 313 8.49 -21.51 2.79
CA VAL A 313 7.12 -20.98 2.88
C VAL A 313 6.66 -20.97 4.33
N LEU A 314 6.01 -19.89 4.75
CA LEU A 314 5.54 -19.73 6.12
C LEU A 314 4.43 -20.75 6.42
N LYS A 315 4.64 -21.64 7.40
CA LYS A 315 3.66 -22.65 7.83
C LYS A 315 2.82 -22.19 9.01
N SER A 316 3.44 -21.51 9.96
CA SER A 316 2.70 -20.87 11.04
C SER A 316 3.42 -19.66 11.60
N ARG A 317 2.62 -18.74 12.16
CA ARG A 317 3.04 -17.63 13.02
C ARG A 317 2.38 -17.81 14.38
N GLU A 318 3.16 -17.67 15.43
CA GLU A 318 2.67 -17.80 16.80
C GLU A 318 3.15 -16.61 17.62
N GLN A 319 2.23 -15.96 18.32
CA GLN A 319 2.50 -14.90 19.27
C GLN A 319 1.71 -15.19 20.53
N GLU A 320 2.40 -15.44 21.66
CA GLU A 320 1.79 -15.97 22.88
C GLU A 320 1.03 -17.30 22.61
N ARG A 321 -0.30 -17.29 22.66
CA ARG A 321 -1.17 -18.43 22.36
C ARG A 321 -1.93 -18.29 21.05
N HIS A 322 -1.65 -17.23 20.31
CA HIS A 322 -2.31 -16.93 19.04
C HIS A 322 -1.53 -17.56 17.90
N ARG A 323 -2.13 -18.48 17.19
CA ARG A 323 -1.47 -19.21 16.11
C ARG A 323 -2.26 -19.12 14.82
N ILE A 324 -1.64 -18.53 13.82
CA ILE A 324 -2.11 -18.49 12.44
C ILE A 324 -1.37 -19.58 11.68
N THR A 325 -2.09 -20.33 10.83
CA THR A 325 -1.52 -21.42 10.03
C THR A 325 -1.74 -21.17 8.55
N PHE A 326 -0.80 -21.63 7.73
CA PHE A 326 -0.85 -21.49 6.27
C PHE A 326 -0.72 -22.88 5.64
N GLY A 327 -1.60 -23.19 4.69
CA GLY A 327 -1.60 -24.45 3.93
C GLY A 327 -1.35 -24.18 2.45
N TYR A 328 -0.49 -25.02 1.84
CA TYR A 328 -0.07 -24.87 0.46
C TYR A 328 -0.30 -26.17 -0.31
N ASN A 329 -0.43 -26.08 -1.64
CA ASN A 329 -0.37 -27.22 -2.51
C ASN A 329 1.08 -27.63 -2.83
N SER A 330 1.28 -28.64 -3.68
CA SER A 330 2.61 -29.12 -4.09
C SER A 330 3.42 -28.07 -4.85
N GLU A 331 2.78 -27.09 -5.51
CA GLU A 331 3.40 -25.96 -6.18
C GLU A 331 3.70 -24.79 -5.23
N LEU A 332 3.58 -24.99 -3.91
CA LEU A 332 3.76 -23.98 -2.86
C LEU A 332 2.86 -22.75 -3.03
N GLN A 333 1.69 -22.93 -3.63
CA GLN A 333 0.67 -21.91 -3.75
C GLN A 333 -0.26 -21.98 -2.55
N LEU A 334 -0.61 -20.83 -1.96
CA LEU A 334 -1.46 -20.74 -0.78
C LEU A 334 -2.87 -21.22 -1.08
N LYS A 335 -3.34 -22.22 -0.32
CA LYS A 335 -4.68 -22.81 -0.41
C LYS A 335 -5.54 -22.51 0.82
N ARG A 336 -4.91 -22.23 1.97
CA ARG A 336 -5.61 -22.11 3.25
C ARG A 336 -4.87 -21.18 4.20
N ILE A 337 -5.63 -20.35 4.92
CA ILE A 337 -5.20 -19.64 6.11
C ILE A 337 -6.12 -20.06 7.25
N GLY A 338 -5.56 -20.61 8.33
CA GLY A 338 -6.31 -20.89 9.56
C GLY A 338 -6.06 -19.78 10.58
N ASN A 339 -7.13 -19.18 11.13
CA ASN A 339 -7.02 -18.17 12.18
C ASN A 339 -7.01 -18.80 13.58
N GLU A 340 -6.89 -17.97 14.60
CA GLU A 340 -6.80 -18.38 16.00
C GLU A 340 -8.12 -18.92 16.57
N ALA A 341 -9.26 -18.62 15.95
CA ALA A 341 -10.57 -19.18 16.31
C ALA A 341 -10.79 -20.58 15.71
N GLY A 342 -9.83 -21.08 14.90
CA GLY A 342 -9.96 -22.36 14.18
C GLY A 342 -10.80 -22.26 12.91
N GLU A 343 -11.07 -21.07 12.41
CA GLU A 343 -11.76 -20.83 11.16
C GLU A 343 -10.76 -20.85 10.00
N ASP A 344 -11.20 -21.31 8.83
CA ASP A 344 -10.38 -21.40 7.63
C ASP A 344 -10.83 -20.41 6.55
N TYR A 345 -9.86 -19.67 6.01
CA TYR A 345 -9.99 -19.00 4.72
C TYR A 345 -9.37 -19.89 3.65
N ARG A 346 -10.13 -20.22 2.61
CA ARG A 346 -9.72 -21.21 1.58
C ARG A 346 -9.70 -20.57 0.21
N PHE A 347 -8.73 -21.00 -0.60
CA PHE A 347 -8.57 -20.61 -2.00
C PHE A 347 -8.65 -21.84 -2.90
N GLU A 348 -9.42 -21.74 -3.98
CA GLU A 348 -9.39 -22.65 -5.11
C GLU A 348 -8.60 -22.00 -6.23
N LEU A 349 -7.74 -22.76 -6.88
CA LEU A 349 -6.81 -22.26 -7.87
C LEU A 349 -6.96 -23.05 -9.17
N ASP A 350 -6.78 -22.37 -10.30
CA ASP A 350 -6.70 -22.98 -11.63
C ASP A 350 -5.30 -23.56 -11.92
N GLY A 351 -5.10 -24.08 -13.13
CA GLY A 351 -3.83 -24.65 -13.57
C GLY A 351 -2.67 -23.66 -13.63
N LEU A 352 -2.93 -22.35 -13.66
CA LEU A 352 -1.93 -21.29 -13.58
C LEU A 352 -1.68 -20.80 -12.15
N GLY A 353 -2.42 -21.32 -11.16
CA GLY A 353 -2.37 -20.91 -9.78
C GLY A 353 -3.10 -19.59 -9.50
N GLN A 354 -4.02 -19.20 -10.36
CA GLN A 354 -4.89 -18.05 -10.16
C GLN A 354 -6.11 -18.47 -9.34
N VAL A 355 -6.58 -17.58 -8.45
CA VAL A 355 -7.76 -17.84 -7.61
C VAL A 355 -9.01 -17.90 -8.49
N THR A 356 -9.71 -19.04 -8.47
CA THR A 356 -11.03 -19.24 -9.13
C THR A 356 -12.18 -19.14 -8.15
N ALA A 357 -11.94 -19.45 -6.87
CA ALA A 357 -12.87 -19.19 -5.80
C ALA A 357 -12.14 -18.96 -4.48
N GLU A 358 -12.80 -18.23 -3.60
CA GLU A 358 -12.39 -18.08 -2.21
C GLU A 358 -13.56 -18.27 -1.28
N THR A 359 -13.29 -18.78 -0.09
CA THR A 359 -14.27 -18.91 0.99
C THR A 359 -13.69 -18.28 2.23
N GLY A 360 -14.33 -17.21 2.72
CA GLY A 360 -13.89 -16.44 3.88
C GLY A 360 -14.00 -17.20 5.19
N PHE A 361 -13.44 -16.64 6.28
CA PHE A 361 -13.58 -17.16 7.64
C PHE A 361 -15.04 -17.26 8.09
N ASP A 362 -15.92 -16.45 7.52
CA ASP A 362 -17.37 -16.46 7.77
C ASP A 362 -18.16 -17.44 6.88
N GLY A 363 -17.47 -18.19 6.03
CA GLY A 363 -18.04 -19.12 5.08
C GLY A 363 -18.61 -18.48 3.81
N ILE A 364 -18.50 -17.18 3.64
CA ILE A 364 -18.91 -16.47 2.42
C ILE A 364 -18.00 -16.89 1.27
N ARG A 365 -18.60 -17.37 0.18
CA ARG A 365 -17.91 -17.84 -1.01
C ARG A 365 -18.06 -16.82 -2.14
N ARG A 366 -16.96 -16.50 -2.82
CA ARG A 366 -16.88 -15.72 -4.07
C ARG A 366 -16.20 -16.56 -5.14
N GLU A 367 -16.66 -16.45 -6.37
CA GLU A 367 -16.09 -17.16 -7.53
C GLU A 367 -15.67 -16.16 -8.60
N TYR A 368 -14.58 -16.47 -9.28
CA TYR A 368 -13.90 -15.58 -10.22
C TYR A 368 -13.81 -16.24 -11.59
N GLU A 369 -14.44 -15.66 -12.60
CA GLU A 369 -14.23 -16.03 -14.00
C GLU A 369 -13.17 -15.08 -14.59
N ARG A 370 -12.26 -15.64 -15.37
CA ARG A 370 -11.16 -14.88 -15.96
C ARG A 370 -11.16 -15.02 -17.48
N ASP A 371 -10.64 -13.99 -18.17
CA ASP A 371 -10.28 -14.07 -19.58
C ASP A 371 -8.94 -14.79 -19.78
N GLY A 372 -8.57 -15.03 -21.03
CA GLY A 372 -7.30 -15.68 -21.34
C GLY A 372 -6.06 -14.85 -21.03
N ALA A 373 -6.18 -13.54 -20.81
CA ALA A 373 -5.09 -12.69 -20.32
C ALA A 373 -4.94 -12.75 -18.77
N GLY A 374 -5.90 -13.42 -18.08
CA GLY A 374 -5.94 -13.58 -16.64
C GLY A 374 -6.71 -12.48 -15.90
N ASN A 375 -7.40 -11.56 -16.62
CA ASN A 375 -8.22 -10.54 -15.99
C ASN A 375 -9.53 -11.13 -15.47
N VAL A 376 -10.00 -10.70 -14.30
CA VAL A 376 -11.29 -11.14 -13.75
C VAL A 376 -12.41 -10.46 -14.51
N VAL A 377 -13.13 -11.21 -15.35
CA VAL A 377 -14.25 -10.68 -16.13
C VAL A 377 -15.58 -10.78 -15.40
N ARG A 378 -15.68 -11.67 -14.40
CA ARG A 378 -16.85 -11.78 -13.55
C ARG A 378 -16.50 -12.26 -12.15
N VAL A 379 -17.13 -11.62 -11.16
CA VAL A 379 -17.14 -12.07 -9.76
C VAL A 379 -18.56 -12.51 -9.42
N ALA A 380 -18.76 -13.81 -9.13
CA ALA A 380 -20.02 -14.29 -8.60
C ALA A 380 -19.98 -14.22 -7.06
N ARG A 381 -21.07 -13.71 -6.49
CA ARG A 381 -21.22 -13.43 -5.07
C ARG A 381 -22.46 -14.16 -4.51
N PRO A 382 -22.58 -14.34 -3.18
CA PRO A 382 -23.77 -14.93 -2.57
C PRO A 382 -25.08 -14.29 -3.01
N GLY A 383 -26.19 -15.03 -2.87
CA GLY A 383 -27.52 -14.54 -3.28
C GLY A 383 -27.74 -14.42 -4.79
N GLY A 384 -26.84 -15.01 -5.61
CA GLY A 384 -26.92 -14.92 -7.07
C GLY A 384 -26.46 -13.58 -7.65
N LYS A 385 -25.90 -12.73 -6.82
CA LYS A 385 -25.32 -11.43 -7.24
C LYS A 385 -24.02 -11.63 -8.03
N TRP A 386 -23.71 -10.71 -8.91
CA TRP A 386 -22.45 -10.72 -9.66
C TRP A 386 -22.03 -9.30 -10.05
N THR A 387 -20.74 -9.15 -10.33
CA THR A 387 -20.13 -7.97 -10.95
C THR A 387 -19.38 -8.44 -12.19
N ARG A 388 -19.54 -7.73 -13.33
CA ARG A 388 -18.79 -7.98 -14.58
C ARG A 388 -17.89 -6.79 -14.89
N TYR A 389 -16.72 -7.11 -15.46
CA TYR A 389 -15.72 -6.14 -15.85
C TYR A 389 -15.37 -6.30 -17.32
N GLU A 390 -15.13 -5.17 -18.00
CA GLU A 390 -14.57 -5.10 -19.34
C GLU A 390 -13.26 -4.32 -19.27
N TYR A 391 -12.27 -4.75 -20.03
CA TYR A 391 -10.92 -4.21 -19.99
C TYR A 391 -10.45 -3.72 -21.35
N ASP A 392 -9.48 -2.79 -21.35
CA ASP A 392 -8.69 -2.51 -22.55
C ASP A 392 -7.54 -3.54 -22.70
N GLY A 393 -6.77 -3.45 -23.80
CA GLY A 393 -5.66 -4.38 -24.06
C GLY A 393 -4.52 -4.35 -23.01
N GLU A 394 -4.42 -3.30 -22.18
CA GLU A 394 -3.44 -3.16 -21.10
C GLU A 394 -3.98 -3.62 -19.73
N GLY A 395 -5.25 -4.06 -19.68
CA GLY A 395 -5.91 -4.54 -18.47
C GLY A 395 -6.48 -3.42 -17.58
N ASN A 396 -6.73 -2.21 -18.12
CA ASN A 396 -7.45 -1.18 -17.41
C ASN A 396 -8.95 -1.42 -17.53
N ILE A 397 -9.71 -1.26 -16.44
CA ILE A 397 -11.16 -1.45 -16.44
C ILE A 397 -11.80 -0.32 -17.23
N LEU A 398 -12.55 -0.67 -18.28
CA LEU A 398 -13.36 0.27 -19.07
C LEU A 398 -14.79 0.35 -18.54
N ARG A 399 -15.30 -0.78 -18.03
CA ARG A 399 -16.67 -0.90 -17.56
C ARG A 399 -16.77 -1.86 -16.40
N GLU A 400 -17.56 -1.46 -15.40
CA GLU A 400 -18.03 -2.29 -14.31
C GLU A 400 -19.56 -2.33 -14.35
N LEU A 401 -20.14 -3.53 -14.40
CA LEU A 401 -21.58 -3.73 -14.46
C LEU A 401 -22.03 -4.64 -13.33
N GLN A 402 -22.98 -4.18 -12.53
CA GLN A 402 -23.59 -4.92 -11.43
C GLN A 402 -24.81 -5.72 -11.89
N TYR A 403 -25.19 -6.75 -11.11
CA TYR A 403 -26.29 -7.67 -11.41
C TYR A 403 -27.66 -6.98 -11.55
N ASP A 404 -27.86 -5.82 -10.94
CA ASP A 404 -29.10 -5.02 -10.99
C ASP A 404 -29.09 -3.93 -12.07
N GLY A 405 -28.00 -3.85 -12.86
CA GLY A 405 -27.83 -2.92 -13.96
C GLY A 405 -27.13 -1.62 -13.58
N GLU A 406 -26.71 -1.42 -12.33
CA GLU A 406 -25.80 -0.32 -11.99
C GLU A 406 -24.51 -0.47 -12.78
N GLU A 407 -24.03 0.64 -13.37
CA GLU A 407 -22.90 0.65 -14.28
C GLU A 407 -21.93 1.80 -13.95
N SER A 408 -20.63 1.52 -14.01
CA SER A 408 -19.57 2.52 -13.97
C SER A 408 -18.69 2.39 -15.21
N LEU A 409 -18.36 3.52 -15.83
CA LEU A 409 -17.55 3.60 -17.05
C LEU A 409 -16.28 4.40 -16.79
N TYR A 410 -15.17 3.92 -17.34
CA TYR A 410 -13.86 4.53 -17.17
C TYR A 410 -13.18 4.76 -18.51
N THR A 411 -12.42 5.83 -18.63
CA THR A 411 -11.64 6.15 -19.82
C THR A 411 -10.26 6.62 -19.42
N TYR A 412 -9.26 6.18 -20.16
CA TYR A 412 -7.85 6.48 -19.89
C TYR A 412 -7.21 7.23 -21.06
N ASP A 413 -6.17 7.99 -20.78
CA ASP A 413 -5.34 8.58 -21.82
C ASP A 413 -4.35 7.54 -22.40
N LYS A 414 -3.58 7.96 -23.41
CA LYS A 414 -2.58 7.08 -24.06
C LYS A 414 -1.47 6.57 -23.14
N ASP A 415 -1.27 7.19 -22.00
CA ASP A 415 -0.27 6.77 -20.99
C ASP A 415 -0.91 5.89 -19.90
N GLY A 416 -2.20 5.57 -20.03
CA GLY A 416 -2.98 4.75 -19.08
C GLY A 416 -3.43 5.51 -17.84
N LEU A 417 -3.43 6.86 -17.86
CA LEU A 417 -3.95 7.67 -16.77
C LEU A 417 -5.46 7.85 -16.91
N LEU A 418 -6.21 7.68 -15.82
CA LEU A 418 -7.66 7.90 -15.79
C LEU A 418 -7.98 9.35 -16.18
N VAL A 419 -8.89 9.55 -17.15
CA VAL A 419 -9.38 10.87 -17.58
C VAL A 419 -10.88 11.04 -17.41
N LYS A 420 -11.66 9.93 -17.32
CA LYS A 420 -13.10 9.99 -17.02
C LYS A 420 -13.50 8.79 -16.18
N ALA A 421 -14.39 9.05 -15.22
CA ALA A 421 -15.11 8.04 -14.46
C ALA A 421 -16.56 8.49 -14.29
N GLY A 422 -17.52 7.66 -14.72
CA GLY A 422 -18.93 8.03 -14.70
C GLY A 422 -19.83 6.87 -14.32
N ASN A 423 -20.91 7.17 -13.62
CA ASN A 423 -22.01 6.25 -13.33
C ASN A 423 -23.36 6.98 -13.53
N GLY A 424 -24.46 6.35 -13.15
CA GLY A 424 -25.80 6.96 -13.25
C GLY A 424 -26.00 8.24 -12.45
N GLU A 425 -25.16 8.50 -11.45
CA GLU A 425 -25.24 9.68 -10.57
C GLU A 425 -24.39 10.86 -11.07
N CYS A 426 -23.14 10.59 -11.45
CA CYS A 426 -22.18 11.66 -11.74
C CYS A 426 -21.12 11.23 -12.76
N LEU A 427 -20.76 12.15 -13.67
CA LEU A 427 -19.58 12.06 -14.50
C LEU A 427 -18.47 12.91 -13.91
N THR A 428 -17.33 12.30 -13.61
CA THR A 428 -16.10 12.97 -13.22
C THR A 428 -15.13 12.96 -14.41
N GLU A 429 -14.65 14.14 -14.82
CA GLU A 429 -13.62 14.28 -15.85
C GLU A 429 -12.34 14.90 -15.26
N LEU A 430 -11.19 14.30 -15.54
CA LEU A 430 -9.87 14.73 -15.10
C LEU A 430 -9.08 15.30 -16.29
N VAL A 431 -8.95 16.61 -16.33
CA VAL A 431 -8.11 17.28 -17.33
C VAL A 431 -6.67 17.30 -16.82
N ARG A 432 -5.76 16.77 -17.62
CA ARG A 432 -4.35 16.64 -17.23
C ARG A 432 -3.42 17.51 -18.06
N ASP A 433 -2.38 18.01 -17.42
CA ASP A 433 -1.27 18.64 -18.12
C ASP A 433 -0.55 17.60 -19.00
N ARG A 434 -0.38 17.90 -20.28
CA ARG A 434 0.18 16.95 -21.25
C ARG A 434 1.65 16.60 -20.99
N LYS A 435 2.41 17.48 -20.34
CA LYS A 435 3.83 17.23 -20.05
C LYS A 435 4.03 16.41 -18.80
N THR A 436 3.31 16.73 -17.75
CA THR A 436 3.54 16.17 -16.42
C THR A 436 2.56 15.03 -16.07
N GLY A 437 1.37 15.02 -16.71
CA GLY A 437 0.27 14.11 -16.37
C GLY A 437 -0.52 14.54 -15.13
N ARG A 438 -0.17 15.66 -14.48
CA ARG A 438 -0.87 16.16 -13.30
C ARG A 438 -2.28 16.64 -13.66
N VAL A 439 -3.23 16.43 -12.75
CA VAL A 439 -4.61 16.93 -12.89
C VAL A 439 -4.60 18.45 -12.71
N THR A 440 -4.99 19.17 -13.75
CA THR A 440 -5.12 20.65 -13.74
C THR A 440 -6.54 21.12 -13.59
N GLU A 441 -7.53 20.26 -13.91
CA GLU A 441 -8.94 20.54 -13.69
C GLU A 441 -9.68 19.22 -13.44
N GLU A 442 -10.52 19.19 -12.43
CA GLU A 442 -11.47 18.12 -12.15
C GLU A 442 -12.88 18.66 -12.30
N ARG A 443 -13.70 18.03 -13.14
CA ARG A 443 -15.09 18.41 -13.41
C ARG A 443 -16.02 17.36 -12.84
N GLN A 444 -17.04 17.80 -12.09
CA GLN A 444 -17.98 16.94 -11.37
C GLN A 444 -19.37 17.54 -11.42
N GLY A 445 -20.34 16.84 -12.05
CA GLY A 445 -21.76 17.26 -11.98
C GLY A 445 -22.04 18.72 -12.36
N GLY A 446 -21.33 19.30 -13.34
CA GLY A 446 -21.46 20.70 -13.76
C GLY A 446 -20.57 21.70 -13.02
N HIS A 447 -19.84 21.27 -12.00
CA HIS A 447 -18.85 22.08 -11.27
C HIS A 447 -17.43 21.69 -11.65
N SER A 448 -16.47 22.59 -11.46
CA SER A 448 -15.06 22.27 -11.67
C SER A 448 -14.16 22.83 -10.57
N VAL A 449 -13.09 22.08 -10.31
CA VAL A 449 -11.97 22.46 -9.43
C VAL A 449 -10.72 22.51 -10.26
N ARG A 450 -9.98 23.61 -10.26
CA ARG A 450 -8.75 23.82 -11.04
C ARG A 450 -7.55 23.95 -10.14
N SER A 451 -6.43 23.38 -10.56
CA SER A 451 -5.16 23.36 -9.86
C SER A 451 -4.07 23.98 -10.71
N GLU A 452 -3.30 24.91 -10.11
CA GLU A 452 -2.07 25.45 -10.70
C GLU A 452 -0.87 24.90 -9.91
N TYR A 453 0.22 24.62 -10.62
CA TYR A 453 1.44 24.06 -10.05
C TYR A 453 2.64 24.92 -10.42
N ASP A 454 3.61 25.02 -9.51
CA ASP A 454 4.92 25.58 -9.79
C ASP A 454 5.77 24.59 -10.62
N LYS A 455 6.99 24.99 -10.93
CA LYS A 455 7.93 24.17 -11.71
C LYS A 455 8.35 22.91 -10.95
N GLU A 456 8.35 22.97 -9.64
CA GLU A 456 8.72 21.88 -8.74
C GLU A 456 7.59 20.86 -8.59
N GLY A 457 6.37 21.23 -9.01
CA GLY A 457 5.18 20.41 -8.93
C GLY A 457 4.38 20.60 -7.67
N ASN A 458 4.73 21.60 -6.86
CA ASN A 458 3.91 21.99 -5.73
C ASN A 458 2.65 22.69 -6.24
N ARG A 459 1.53 22.40 -5.63
CA ARG A 459 0.23 22.98 -5.98
C ARG A 459 0.12 24.39 -5.39
N THR A 460 0.22 25.40 -6.23
CA THR A 460 0.26 26.82 -5.80
C THR A 460 -1.10 27.47 -5.68
N ARG A 461 -2.11 26.95 -6.41
CA ARG A 461 -3.46 27.52 -6.35
C ARG A 461 -4.53 26.51 -6.67
N VAL A 462 -5.66 26.59 -5.96
CA VAL A 462 -6.89 25.86 -6.21
C VAL A 462 -8.02 26.85 -6.41
N THR A 463 -8.75 26.73 -7.50
CA THR A 463 -9.96 27.54 -7.76
C THR A 463 -11.13 26.64 -8.12
N SER A 464 -12.34 27.09 -7.87
CA SER A 464 -13.55 26.37 -8.26
C SER A 464 -14.61 27.26 -8.89
N THR A 465 -15.52 26.65 -9.64
CA THR A 465 -16.71 27.33 -10.17
C THR A 465 -17.67 27.81 -9.07
N LEU A 466 -17.52 27.28 -7.85
CA LEU A 466 -18.30 27.67 -6.66
C LEU A 466 -17.58 28.74 -5.82
N GLY A 467 -16.52 29.36 -6.35
CA GLY A 467 -15.90 30.56 -5.77
C GLY A 467 -14.73 30.29 -4.82
N ALA A 468 -14.22 29.07 -4.69
CA ALA A 468 -12.96 28.85 -3.97
C ALA A 468 -11.80 29.50 -4.74
N ASP A 469 -10.91 30.18 -4.00
CA ASP A 469 -9.57 30.61 -4.46
C ASP A 469 -8.60 30.42 -3.29
N ILE A 470 -7.89 29.28 -3.30
CA ILE A 470 -6.95 28.88 -2.27
C ILE A 470 -5.56 28.95 -2.85
N ARG A 471 -4.66 29.67 -2.19
CA ARG A 471 -3.29 29.88 -2.62
C ARG A 471 -2.33 29.27 -1.61
N HIS A 472 -1.30 28.60 -2.12
CA HIS A 472 -0.25 27.98 -1.33
C HIS A 472 1.09 28.64 -1.65
N ALA A 473 1.90 28.86 -0.63
CA ALA A 473 3.28 29.27 -0.81
C ALA A 473 4.18 28.28 -0.07
N TYR A 474 5.30 27.98 -0.70
CA TYR A 474 6.27 27.01 -0.20
C TYR A 474 7.59 27.70 0.10
N ASP A 475 8.33 27.17 1.06
CA ASP A 475 9.68 27.63 1.34
C ASP A 475 10.69 27.05 0.34
N ARG A 476 11.97 27.39 0.51
CA ARG A 476 13.05 26.93 -0.36
C ARG A 476 13.28 25.42 -0.32
N ASP A 477 12.89 24.77 0.77
CA ASP A 477 13.02 23.33 0.93
C ASP A 477 11.79 22.57 0.45
N GLY A 478 10.74 23.27 -0.02
CA GLY A 478 9.50 22.73 -0.55
C GLY A 478 8.43 22.50 0.51
N TYR A 479 8.64 22.96 1.74
CA TYR A 479 7.62 22.87 2.78
C TYR A 479 6.57 23.94 2.63
N LEU A 480 5.30 23.61 2.88
CA LEU A 480 4.21 24.57 2.90
C LEU A 480 4.47 25.66 3.95
N GLN A 481 4.66 26.90 3.48
CA GLN A 481 4.92 28.06 4.31
C GLN A 481 3.66 28.83 4.65
N SER A 482 2.74 28.97 3.69
CA SER A 482 1.45 29.63 3.94
C SER A 482 0.35 29.11 3.04
N MET A 483 -0.89 29.19 3.53
CA MET A 483 -2.13 29.02 2.80
C MET A 483 -3.00 30.24 2.96
N GLN A 484 -3.71 30.61 1.92
CA GLN A 484 -4.65 31.72 1.93
C GLN A 484 -5.90 31.35 1.15
N ALA A 485 -7.08 31.59 1.70
CA ALA A 485 -8.35 31.39 1.00
C ALA A 485 -9.10 32.73 0.87
N GLY A 486 -9.32 33.15 -0.38
CA GLY A 486 -9.81 34.48 -0.70
C GLY A 486 -8.92 35.56 -0.12
N GLU A 487 -9.52 36.65 0.31
CA GLU A 487 -8.79 37.75 0.98
C GLU A 487 -8.84 37.64 2.51
N GLY A 488 -9.66 36.77 3.05
CA GLY A 488 -9.99 36.80 4.48
C GLY A 488 -9.21 35.82 5.32
N TRP A 489 -9.17 34.54 4.94
CA TRP A 489 -8.51 33.52 5.77
C TRP A 489 -7.08 33.28 5.32
N LYS A 490 -6.17 33.15 6.30
CA LYS A 490 -4.76 32.83 6.09
C LYS A 490 -4.22 31.98 7.23
N ALA A 491 -3.35 31.03 6.88
CA ALA A 491 -2.50 30.31 7.83
C ALA A 491 -1.04 30.37 7.36
N SER A 492 -0.10 30.41 8.30
CA SER A 492 1.33 30.38 8.02
C SER A 492 2.05 29.49 9.03
N TRP A 493 3.05 28.74 8.55
CA TRP A 493 3.82 27.77 9.31
C TRP A 493 5.26 28.22 9.53
N MET A 494 5.75 28.01 10.72
CA MET A 494 7.17 28.08 11.06
C MET A 494 7.62 26.68 11.46
N ARG A 495 8.70 26.20 10.85
CA ARG A 495 9.21 24.83 10.99
C ARG A 495 10.64 24.86 11.55
N ASP A 496 11.06 23.76 12.17
CA ASP A 496 12.45 23.53 12.53
C ASP A 496 13.28 23.16 11.28
N SER A 497 14.60 23.01 11.47
CA SER A 497 15.51 22.64 10.37
C SER A 497 15.23 21.26 9.78
N ALA A 498 14.54 20.37 10.51
CA ALA A 498 14.10 19.06 10.02
C ALA A 498 12.73 19.11 9.33
N GLY A 499 12.11 20.29 9.18
CA GLY A 499 10.82 20.49 8.52
C GLY A 499 9.60 20.31 9.42
N LEU A 500 9.76 20.01 10.70
CA LEU A 500 8.63 19.82 11.60
C LEU A 500 8.01 21.14 12.05
N GLU A 501 6.68 21.18 12.10
CA GLU A 501 5.94 22.36 12.57
C GLU A 501 6.29 22.70 14.02
N MET A 502 6.74 23.92 14.25
CA MET A 502 6.95 24.52 15.57
C MET A 502 5.86 25.50 15.94
N GLN A 503 5.38 26.25 14.94
CA GLN A 503 4.32 27.23 15.13
C GLN A 503 3.48 27.38 13.88
N ARG A 504 2.18 27.54 14.08
CA ARG A 504 1.21 27.94 13.05
C ARG A 504 0.49 29.19 13.52
N THR A 505 0.35 30.16 12.63
CA THR A 505 -0.46 31.35 12.88
C THR A 505 -1.60 31.38 11.89
N CYS A 506 -2.84 31.51 12.39
CA CYS A 506 -4.06 31.57 11.58
C CYS A 506 -4.76 32.93 11.74
N SER A 507 -5.65 33.25 10.81
CA SER A 507 -6.58 34.38 10.92
C SER A 507 -7.31 34.36 12.27
N GLY A 508 -7.74 35.51 12.75
CA GLY A 508 -8.30 35.68 14.11
C GLY A 508 -7.22 35.78 15.19
N GLY A 509 -5.96 35.95 14.84
CA GLY A 509 -4.85 36.08 15.80
C GLY A 509 -4.54 34.76 16.53
N ILE A 510 -4.97 33.63 15.95
CA ILE A 510 -4.72 32.32 16.53
C ILE A 510 -3.27 31.90 16.26
N THR A 511 -2.59 31.48 17.32
CA THR A 511 -1.25 30.91 17.25
C THR A 511 -1.23 29.55 17.91
N VAL A 512 -0.87 28.51 17.16
CA VAL A 512 -0.64 27.14 17.62
C VAL A 512 0.86 26.95 17.75
N ARG A 513 1.34 26.53 18.92
CA ARG A 513 2.74 26.17 19.16
C ARG A 513 2.84 24.70 19.50
N THR A 514 3.84 24.05 18.92
CA THR A 514 4.10 22.61 19.11
C THR A 514 5.53 22.42 19.61
N GLU A 515 5.68 21.81 20.78
CA GLU A 515 6.96 21.38 21.33
C GLU A 515 7.13 19.88 21.08
N ARG A 516 8.36 19.43 20.81
CA ARG A 516 8.66 18.06 20.45
C ARG A 516 9.84 17.51 21.23
N ASP A 517 9.85 16.19 21.40
CA ASP A 517 11.02 15.48 21.90
C ASP A 517 12.09 15.29 20.79
N ARG A 518 13.19 14.66 21.15
CA ARG A 518 14.28 14.37 20.20
C ARG A 518 13.85 13.46 19.02
N PHE A 519 12.82 12.65 19.21
CA PHE A 519 12.27 11.76 18.15
C PHE A 519 11.30 12.50 17.20
N GLY A 520 10.93 13.73 17.53
CA GLY A 520 10.00 14.54 16.76
C GLY A 520 8.54 14.40 17.19
N ARG A 521 8.24 13.62 18.23
CA ARG A 521 6.89 13.43 18.76
C ARG A 521 6.46 14.67 19.55
N GLU A 522 5.18 15.06 19.40
CA GLU A 522 4.63 16.21 20.10
C GLU A 522 4.61 15.93 21.61
N THR A 523 5.27 16.78 22.41
CA THR A 523 5.25 16.72 23.88
C THR A 523 4.30 17.74 24.48
N ARG A 524 4.11 18.88 23.79
CA ARG A 524 3.13 19.88 24.17
C ARG A 524 2.61 20.61 22.91
N LYS A 525 1.31 20.85 22.89
CA LYS A 525 0.65 21.70 21.90
C LYS A 525 -0.17 22.77 22.63
N SER A 526 0.04 24.05 22.32
CA SER A 526 -0.73 25.15 22.90
C SER A 526 -1.35 26.02 21.82
N VAL A 527 -2.54 26.55 22.11
CA VAL A 527 -3.31 27.44 21.22
C VAL A 527 -3.56 28.74 21.94
N ARG A 528 -3.18 29.85 21.32
CA ARG A 528 -3.40 31.19 21.83
C ARG A 528 -4.24 32.03 20.89
N SER A 529 -5.12 32.87 21.46
CA SER A 529 -5.80 33.94 20.76
C SER A 529 -5.30 35.24 21.38
N GLY A 530 -4.45 35.97 20.65
CA GLY A 530 -3.69 37.08 21.20
C GLY A 530 -2.81 36.64 22.38
N SER A 531 -3.00 37.25 23.56
CA SER A 531 -2.29 36.90 24.78
C SER A 531 -2.92 35.77 25.60
N ILE A 532 -4.15 35.37 25.27
CA ILE A 532 -4.93 34.39 26.05
C ILE A 532 -4.68 32.97 25.54
N GLU A 533 -4.29 32.06 26.41
CA GLU A 533 -4.20 30.63 26.10
C GLU A 533 -5.61 30.02 26.11
N ARG A 534 -6.00 29.44 24.97
CA ARG A 534 -7.34 28.91 24.72
C ARG A 534 -7.37 27.36 24.70
N GLY A 535 -6.21 26.72 24.52
CA GLY A 535 -6.01 25.29 24.52
C GLY A 535 -4.57 24.98 24.88
N ALA A 536 -4.34 23.92 25.66
CA ALA A 536 -3.02 23.40 25.95
C ALA A 536 -3.10 21.90 26.25
N TRP A 537 -2.32 21.12 25.54
CA TRP A 537 -2.24 19.68 25.73
C TRP A 537 -0.80 19.24 25.92
N LYS A 538 -0.57 18.37 26.89
CA LYS A 538 0.70 17.71 27.14
C LYS A 538 0.58 16.24 26.78
N TYR A 539 1.61 15.66 26.16
CA TYR A 539 1.64 14.28 25.71
C TYR A 539 2.85 13.57 26.31
N GLU A 540 2.65 12.36 26.75
CA GLU A 540 3.70 11.49 27.27
C GLU A 540 3.79 10.23 26.41
N TRP A 541 5.01 9.92 25.98
CA TRP A 541 5.26 8.84 25.04
C TRP A 541 6.11 7.75 25.67
N GLY A 542 5.80 6.52 25.37
CA GLY A 542 6.57 5.33 25.72
C GLY A 542 7.42 4.83 24.55
N MET A 543 7.94 3.64 24.74
CA MET A 543 8.68 2.86 23.75
C MET A 543 7.77 2.53 22.55
N ALA A 544 8.37 2.43 21.36
CA ALA A 544 7.68 2.16 20.09
C ALA A 544 6.52 3.14 19.83
N ASP A 545 6.74 4.42 20.16
CA ASP A 545 5.82 5.53 19.92
C ASP A 545 4.41 5.37 20.53
N ARG A 546 4.29 4.58 21.62
CA ARG A 546 3.02 4.47 22.35
C ARG A 546 2.71 5.76 23.08
N LEU A 547 1.55 6.35 22.81
CA LEU A 547 1.06 7.47 23.63
C LEU A 547 0.58 6.92 24.99
N LEU A 548 1.26 7.29 26.07
CA LEU A 548 0.92 6.83 27.43
C LEU A 548 -0.12 7.72 28.09
N SER A 549 -0.02 9.04 27.87
CA SER A 549 -1.00 9.98 28.40
C SER A 549 -1.16 11.23 27.54
N LYS A 550 -2.36 11.82 27.63
CA LYS A 550 -2.73 13.13 27.09
C LYS A 550 -3.40 13.94 28.20
N GLU A 551 -2.84 15.08 28.54
CA GLU A 551 -3.35 15.99 29.57
C GLU A 551 -3.82 17.29 28.92
N ASN A 552 -5.05 17.72 29.22
CA ASN A 552 -5.50 19.07 28.92
C ASN A 552 -5.14 19.97 30.09
N GLU A 553 -4.08 20.78 29.96
CA GLU A 553 -3.54 21.62 31.02
C GLU A 553 -4.51 22.69 31.51
N LEU A 554 -5.48 23.12 30.69
CA LEU A 554 -6.47 24.13 31.07
C LEU A 554 -7.62 23.59 31.91
N THR A 555 -7.99 22.32 31.68
CA THR A 555 -9.09 21.68 32.41
C THR A 555 -8.62 20.71 33.47
N GLY A 556 -7.33 20.35 33.47
CA GLY A 556 -6.77 19.31 34.31
C GLY A 556 -7.29 17.90 33.98
N THR A 557 -7.87 17.73 32.79
CA THR A 557 -8.35 16.40 32.35
C THR A 557 -7.18 15.60 31.84
N VAL A 558 -6.96 14.41 32.42
CA VAL A 558 -5.89 13.49 32.03
C VAL A 558 -6.48 12.21 31.47
N MET A 559 -6.05 11.84 30.26
CA MET A 559 -6.34 10.56 29.62
C MET A 559 -5.09 9.69 29.68
N ARG A 560 -5.20 8.47 30.18
CA ARG A 560 -4.15 7.46 30.19
C ARG A 560 -4.53 6.30 29.31
N TYR A 561 -3.55 5.71 28.64
CA TYR A 561 -3.75 4.67 27.64
C TYR A 561 -2.94 3.43 27.98
N ASP A 562 -3.58 2.27 27.91
CA ASP A 562 -2.94 0.98 28.09
C ASP A 562 -2.96 0.17 26.78
N TYR A 563 -1.89 -0.59 26.58
CA TYR A 563 -1.68 -1.40 25.38
C TYR A 563 -1.39 -2.84 25.75
N ASP A 564 -1.87 -3.77 24.96
CA ASP A 564 -1.49 -5.18 25.08
C ASP A 564 -0.14 -5.49 24.40
N ARG A 565 0.26 -6.77 24.41
CA ARG A 565 1.49 -7.24 23.78
C ARG A 565 1.42 -7.36 22.26
N PHE A 566 0.24 -7.10 21.67
CA PHE A 566 0.03 -7.02 20.24
C PHE A 566 0.00 -5.58 19.71
N ASP A 567 0.28 -4.61 20.60
CA ASP A 567 0.19 -3.19 20.34
C ASP A 567 -1.25 -2.68 20.10
N PHE A 568 -2.24 -3.44 20.56
CA PHE A 568 -3.62 -2.95 20.56
C PHE A 568 -3.81 -1.95 21.69
N LEU A 569 -4.44 -0.83 21.39
CA LEU A 569 -4.94 0.11 22.39
C LEU A 569 -6.17 -0.53 23.08
N ILE A 570 -6.01 -0.95 24.34
CA ILE A 570 -7.02 -1.77 25.04
C ILE A 570 -7.82 -1.02 26.11
N ARG A 571 -7.33 0.13 26.57
CA ARG A 571 -7.97 0.87 27.65
C ARG A 571 -7.63 2.36 27.60
N GLN A 572 -8.64 3.18 27.85
CA GLN A 572 -8.50 4.60 28.16
C GLN A 572 -9.08 4.88 29.53
N GLU A 573 -8.30 5.54 30.37
CA GLU A 573 -8.75 6.08 31.66
C GLU A 573 -8.77 7.61 31.57
N THR A 574 -9.92 8.20 31.80
CA THR A 574 -10.10 9.67 31.79
C THR A 574 -10.36 10.16 33.21
N THR A 575 -9.46 10.98 33.74
CA THR A 575 -9.60 11.61 35.06
C THR A 575 -9.90 13.11 34.89
N LYS A 576 -10.98 13.60 35.49
CA LYS A 576 -11.38 15.01 35.49
C LYS A 576 -11.74 15.42 36.93
N GLY A 577 -10.88 16.16 37.62
CA GLY A 577 -10.96 16.42 39.04
C GLY A 577 -10.91 15.12 39.88
N SER A 578 -11.96 14.81 40.60
CA SER A 578 -12.09 13.56 41.39
C SER A 578 -12.82 12.44 40.62
N ALA A 579 -13.39 12.70 39.46
CA ALA A 579 -14.09 11.70 38.69
C ALA A 579 -13.12 10.98 37.74
N THR A 580 -13.24 9.65 37.68
CA THR A 580 -12.49 8.78 36.77
C THR A 580 -13.49 7.94 36.01
N ASP A 581 -13.36 7.94 34.66
CA ASP A 581 -14.10 7.11 33.74
C ASP A 581 -13.13 6.19 33.01
N VAL A 582 -13.56 4.97 32.69
CA VAL A 582 -12.71 3.96 32.04
C VAL A 582 -13.44 3.34 30.87
N ILE A 583 -12.81 3.41 29.72
CA ILE A 583 -13.29 2.80 28.48
C ILE A 583 -12.35 1.67 28.09
N TYR A 584 -12.91 0.49 27.87
CA TYR A 584 -12.19 -0.70 27.43
C TYR A 584 -12.43 -0.97 25.96
N ARG A 585 -11.41 -1.47 25.28
CA ARG A 585 -11.40 -1.88 23.89
C ARG A 585 -10.59 -3.18 23.75
N VAL A 586 -11.03 -4.21 24.44
CA VAL A 586 -10.28 -5.46 24.60
C VAL A 586 -10.52 -6.38 23.42
N PRO A 587 -9.51 -6.68 22.59
CA PRO A 587 -9.66 -7.62 21.46
C PRO A 587 -9.67 -9.07 21.99
N ASP A 588 -10.38 -9.95 21.27
CA ASP A 588 -10.12 -11.38 21.36
C ASP A 588 -8.97 -11.80 20.41
N PHE A 589 -8.81 -13.09 20.24
CA PHE A 589 -7.73 -13.66 19.46
C PHE A 589 -7.75 -13.29 17.97
N VAL A 590 -8.92 -13.06 17.39
CA VAL A 590 -9.08 -12.67 15.97
C VAL A 590 -9.30 -11.16 15.79
N GLY A 591 -9.26 -10.38 16.87
CA GLY A 591 -9.39 -8.92 16.85
C GLY A 591 -10.81 -8.41 17.02
N ASN A 592 -11.77 -9.24 17.43
CA ASN A 592 -13.12 -8.80 17.81
C ASN A 592 -13.06 -7.99 19.11
N LEU A 593 -13.75 -6.85 19.16
CA LEU A 593 -13.61 -5.86 20.22
C LEU A 593 -14.69 -6.02 21.28
N TYR A 594 -14.29 -6.06 22.55
CA TYR A 594 -15.16 -6.07 23.72
C TYR A 594 -14.99 -4.78 24.54
N GLY A 595 -16.09 -4.27 25.06
CA GLY A 595 -16.12 -3.11 25.96
C GLY A 595 -15.85 -3.45 27.41
N THR A 596 -15.57 -4.73 27.75
CA THR A 596 -15.24 -5.19 29.08
C THR A 596 -14.03 -6.12 29.10
N PRO A 597 -13.22 -6.12 30.20
CA PRO A 597 -12.07 -7.03 30.32
C PRO A 597 -12.46 -8.52 30.28
N GLU A 598 -13.65 -8.85 30.75
CA GLU A 598 -14.18 -10.23 30.81
C GLU A 598 -14.61 -10.76 29.45
N ARG A 599 -14.72 -9.91 28.41
CA ARG A 599 -15.15 -10.25 27.04
C ARG A 599 -16.51 -10.95 26.98
N LYS A 600 -17.49 -10.46 27.76
CA LYS A 600 -18.84 -11.04 27.87
C LYS A 600 -19.96 -10.15 27.38
N ASP A 601 -19.68 -8.88 27.13
CA ASP A 601 -20.64 -7.84 26.73
C ASP A 601 -21.08 -7.95 25.27
N ARG A 602 -20.38 -8.73 24.45
CA ARG A 602 -20.64 -8.89 23.02
C ARG A 602 -20.54 -10.36 22.63
N LYS A 603 -21.27 -10.75 21.57
CA LYS A 603 -21.20 -12.05 20.96
C LYS A 603 -20.86 -11.92 19.49
N TYR A 604 -19.83 -12.61 19.05
CA TYR A 604 -19.38 -12.62 17.68
C TYR A 604 -19.67 -13.96 17.00
N GLY A 605 -19.99 -13.93 15.71
CA GLY A 605 -20.09 -15.09 14.83
C GLY A 605 -18.82 -15.28 14.00
N ALA A 606 -18.87 -16.24 13.11
CA ALA A 606 -17.78 -16.56 12.20
C ALA A 606 -17.34 -15.35 11.38
N GLY A 607 -16.02 -15.22 11.19
CA GLY A 607 -15.41 -14.10 10.46
C GLY A 607 -15.49 -12.75 11.18
N GLY A 608 -15.79 -12.74 12.49
CA GLY A 608 -15.80 -11.51 13.30
C GLY A 608 -17.06 -10.67 13.19
N ARG A 609 -18.18 -11.23 12.71
CA ARG A 609 -19.47 -10.53 12.70
C ARG A 609 -20.00 -10.33 14.11
N LEU A 610 -20.28 -9.11 14.51
CA LEU A 610 -20.96 -8.83 15.78
C LEU A 610 -22.43 -9.28 15.67
N LEU A 611 -22.85 -10.24 16.50
CA LEU A 611 -24.22 -10.78 16.49
C LEU A 611 -25.11 -10.13 17.55
N GLU A 612 -24.56 -9.87 18.73
CA GLU A 612 -25.32 -9.37 19.87
C GLU A 612 -24.42 -8.51 20.77
N ASP A 613 -24.99 -7.49 21.36
CA ASP A 613 -24.46 -6.75 22.51
C ASP A 613 -25.56 -6.60 23.60
N ALA A 614 -25.34 -5.74 24.59
CA ALA A 614 -26.29 -5.52 25.68
C ALA A 614 -27.63 -4.95 25.20
N GLU A 615 -27.64 -4.15 24.12
CA GLU A 615 -28.80 -3.41 23.64
C GLU A 615 -29.40 -3.93 22.33
N CYS A 616 -28.57 -4.53 21.46
CA CYS A 616 -28.94 -4.84 20.10
C CYS A 616 -28.63 -6.26 19.67
N ILE A 617 -29.35 -6.73 18.63
CA ILE A 617 -29.07 -7.90 17.82
C ILE A 617 -28.75 -7.42 16.41
N TYR A 618 -27.73 -8.02 15.78
CA TYR A 618 -27.21 -7.60 14.47
C TYR A 618 -27.50 -8.66 13.43
N HIS A 619 -28.21 -8.29 12.36
CA HIS A 619 -28.57 -9.18 11.28
C HIS A 619 -27.82 -8.77 10.01
N TYR A 620 -27.22 -9.74 9.33
CA TYR A 620 -26.42 -9.53 8.13
C TYR A 620 -27.03 -10.19 6.91
N ASP A 621 -26.80 -9.64 5.73
CA ASP A 621 -27.12 -10.29 4.46
C ASP A 621 -26.12 -11.41 4.14
N ASP A 622 -26.36 -12.11 3.01
CA ASP A 622 -25.52 -13.20 2.56
C ASP A 622 -24.10 -12.75 2.16
N GLU A 623 -23.89 -11.45 1.93
CA GLU A 623 -22.58 -10.86 1.61
C GLU A 623 -21.85 -10.35 2.87
N GLY A 624 -22.45 -10.45 4.05
CA GLY A 624 -21.88 -9.99 5.31
C GLY A 624 -22.08 -8.51 5.59
N ASN A 625 -22.97 -7.80 4.88
CA ASN A 625 -23.33 -6.44 5.20
C ASN A 625 -24.38 -6.42 6.30
N LEU A 626 -24.25 -5.53 7.29
CA LEU A 626 -25.26 -5.31 8.30
C LEU A 626 -26.53 -4.76 7.64
N VAL A 627 -27.65 -5.45 7.78
CA VAL A 627 -28.94 -5.02 7.21
C VAL A 627 -29.95 -4.56 8.26
N PHE A 628 -29.82 -5.06 9.51
CA PHE A 628 -30.70 -4.64 10.60
C PHE A 628 -29.99 -4.71 11.94
N ARG A 629 -29.98 -3.58 12.67
CA ARG A 629 -29.57 -3.49 14.08
C ARG A 629 -30.83 -3.41 14.91
N GLU A 630 -31.30 -4.54 15.42
CA GLU A 630 -32.53 -4.72 16.16
C GLU A 630 -32.35 -4.41 17.62
N PHE A 631 -33.23 -3.62 18.25
CA PHE A 631 -33.24 -3.43 19.69
C PHE A 631 -33.71 -4.71 20.39
N ARG A 632 -33.04 -5.10 21.47
CA ARG A 632 -33.43 -6.28 22.28
C ARG A 632 -34.72 -6.02 23.07
N GLN A 633 -35.00 -4.78 23.38
CA GLN A 633 -36.19 -4.38 24.10
C GLN A 633 -36.96 -3.34 23.26
N PRO A 634 -38.31 -3.38 23.30
CA PRO A 634 -39.12 -2.36 22.65
C PRO A 634 -38.77 -0.97 23.20
N ARG A 635 -38.72 0.04 22.30
CA ARG A 635 -38.52 1.45 22.66
C ARG A 635 -39.75 2.29 22.24
N GLU A 636 -40.13 3.25 23.08
CA GLU A 636 -41.24 4.14 22.79
C GLU A 636 -40.96 5.11 21.63
N ASP A 637 -39.71 5.47 21.42
CA ASP A 637 -39.23 6.33 20.36
C ASP A 637 -38.99 5.62 19.01
N ALA A 638 -39.31 4.31 18.95
CA ALA A 638 -39.07 3.47 17.77
C ALA A 638 -40.35 2.93 17.17
N VAL A 639 -40.45 2.92 15.86
CA VAL A 639 -41.52 2.29 15.11
C VAL A 639 -41.26 0.82 14.82
N ARG A 640 -42.31 0.01 14.69
CA ARG A 640 -42.20 -1.37 14.26
C ARG A 640 -42.09 -1.45 12.74
N HIS A 641 -41.12 -2.21 12.27
CA HIS A 641 -41.00 -2.50 10.86
C HIS A 641 -41.92 -3.64 10.41
N ASP A 642 -42.36 -3.61 9.14
CA ASP A 642 -43.20 -4.66 8.56
C ASP A 642 -42.39 -5.98 8.46
N ARG A 643 -42.82 -6.99 9.25
CA ARG A 643 -42.17 -8.32 9.32
C ARG A 643 -42.14 -9.06 7.97
N ARG A 644 -43.19 -8.88 7.13
CA ARG A 644 -43.22 -9.50 5.79
C ARG A 644 -42.20 -8.88 4.86
N ARG A 645 -42.04 -7.55 4.97
CA ARG A 645 -40.96 -6.86 4.26
C ARG A 645 -39.61 -7.26 4.76
N MET A 646 -39.41 -7.39 6.07
CA MET A 646 -38.17 -7.82 6.67
C MET A 646 -37.74 -9.24 6.20
N GLU A 647 -38.70 -10.19 6.15
CA GLU A 647 -38.44 -11.51 5.63
C GLU A 647 -38.12 -11.52 4.13
N ARG A 648 -38.90 -10.78 3.34
CA ARG A 648 -38.74 -10.77 1.88
C ARG A 648 -37.50 -10.04 1.40
N GLU A 649 -37.18 -8.88 1.99
CA GLU A 649 -36.12 -7.98 1.49
C GLU A 649 -34.79 -8.20 2.20
N TYR A 650 -34.82 -8.62 3.48
CA TYR A 650 -33.61 -8.76 4.30
C TYR A 650 -33.38 -10.19 4.83
N GLY A 651 -34.27 -11.14 4.53
CA GLY A 651 -34.16 -12.53 4.99
C GLY A 651 -34.40 -12.73 6.49
N ILE A 652 -34.92 -11.71 7.20
CA ILE A 652 -35.11 -11.74 8.66
C ILE A 652 -36.46 -12.33 8.99
N ARG A 653 -36.52 -13.63 9.38
CA ARG A 653 -37.75 -14.38 9.55
C ARG A 653 -38.43 -14.19 10.92
N ARG A 654 -37.66 -13.97 11.99
CA ARG A 654 -38.14 -13.91 13.37
C ARG A 654 -37.43 -12.81 14.14
N PRO A 655 -37.74 -11.52 13.89
CA PRO A 655 -37.23 -10.43 14.71
C PRO A 655 -37.83 -10.54 16.13
N VAL A 656 -37.02 -10.13 17.13
CA VAL A 656 -37.40 -10.12 18.55
C VAL A 656 -38.38 -8.97 18.82
N THR A 657 -38.03 -7.76 18.45
CA THR A 657 -38.79 -6.55 18.65
C THR A 657 -39.33 -5.93 17.37
N ASP A 658 -38.76 -6.28 16.21
CA ASP A 658 -39.02 -5.62 14.93
C ASP A 658 -38.80 -4.10 14.95
N MET A 659 -38.01 -3.59 15.90
CA MET A 659 -37.65 -2.18 16.06
C MET A 659 -36.14 -2.00 15.99
N GLY A 660 -35.69 -0.97 15.30
CA GLY A 660 -34.24 -0.71 15.15
C GLY A 660 -33.85 0.04 13.89
N TRP A 661 -32.60 -0.06 13.49
CA TRP A 661 -32.01 0.59 12.33
C TRP A 661 -31.98 -0.41 11.17
N ILE A 662 -32.47 -0.03 9.97
CA ILE A 662 -32.31 -0.81 8.75
C ILE A 662 -31.26 -0.15 7.87
N TYR A 663 -30.39 -0.96 7.27
CA TYR A 663 -29.33 -0.54 6.36
C TYR A 663 -29.54 -1.20 4.99
N GLU A 664 -29.59 -0.40 3.94
CA GLU A 664 -29.75 -0.87 2.57
C GLU A 664 -28.48 -0.52 1.78
N TRP A 665 -28.00 -1.48 1.00
CA TRP A 665 -26.74 -1.40 0.28
C TRP A 665 -26.97 -1.32 -1.23
N THR A 666 -26.07 -0.63 -1.95
CA THR A 666 -26.01 -0.72 -3.41
C THR A 666 -25.47 -2.10 -3.81
N SER A 667 -25.65 -2.46 -5.07
CA SER A 667 -25.08 -3.69 -5.62
C SER A 667 -23.54 -3.70 -5.59
N GLY A 668 -22.90 -2.54 -5.60
CA GLY A 668 -21.45 -2.36 -5.43
C GLY A 668 -20.97 -2.37 -3.98
N GLY A 669 -21.85 -2.59 -2.97
CA GLY A 669 -21.48 -2.69 -1.56
C GLY A 669 -21.36 -1.35 -0.82
N MET A 670 -21.82 -0.23 -1.42
CA MET A 670 -21.89 1.06 -0.74
C MET A 670 -23.22 1.20 0.02
N LEU A 671 -23.20 1.90 1.16
CA LEU A 671 -24.42 2.15 1.93
C LEU A 671 -25.33 3.12 1.18
N ARG A 672 -26.52 2.63 0.75
CA ARG A 672 -27.49 3.42 -0.03
C ARG A 672 -28.47 4.17 0.85
N ARG A 673 -28.97 3.53 1.90
CA ARG A 673 -30.03 4.07 2.74
C ARG A 673 -29.96 3.55 4.17
N VAL A 674 -30.26 4.42 5.12
CA VAL A 674 -30.47 4.07 6.52
C VAL A 674 -31.87 4.44 6.92
N VAL A 675 -32.67 3.47 7.39
CA VAL A 675 -33.96 3.73 8.02
C VAL A 675 -33.75 3.79 9.53
N ARG A 676 -34.03 4.94 10.10
CA ARG A 676 -33.88 5.23 11.53
C ARG A 676 -35.00 4.55 12.34
N PRO A 677 -34.83 4.37 13.67
CA PRO A 677 -35.86 3.83 14.54
C PRO A 677 -37.18 4.64 14.51
N ASP A 678 -37.13 5.94 14.26
CA ASP A 678 -38.30 6.81 14.11
C ASP A 678 -39.04 6.66 12.75
N GLY A 679 -38.58 5.71 11.89
CA GLY A 679 -39.15 5.44 10.56
C GLY A 679 -38.68 6.38 9.46
N ARG A 680 -37.92 7.43 9.78
CA ARG A 680 -37.34 8.35 8.78
C ARG A 680 -36.14 7.73 8.11
N SER A 681 -35.87 8.09 6.85
CA SER A 681 -34.72 7.56 6.11
C SER A 681 -33.69 8.63 5.75
N VAL A 682 -32.44 8.23 5.73
CA VAL A 682 -31.29 8.97 5.19
C VAL A 682 -30.80 8.22 3.96
N GLU A 683 -30.69 8.88 2.81
CA GLU A 683 -30.24 8.27 1.55
C GLU A 683 -28.92 8.88 1.11
N PHE A 684 -28.06 8.07 0.48
CA PHE A 684 -26.72 8.44 0.05
C PHE A 684 -26.53 8.11 -1.43
N ARG A 685 -25.77 8.96 -2.13
CA ARG A 685 -25.40 8.75 -3.54
C ARG A 685 -23.89 8.97 -3.71
N TYR A 686 -23.31 8.26 -4.68
CA TYR A 686 -21.86 8.21 -4.88
C TYR A 686 -21.51 8.31 -6.36
N ASP A 687 -20.37 8.90 -6.66
CA ASP A 687 -19.78 8.87 -8.00
C ASP A 687 -19.07 7.52 -8.27
N ALA A 688 -18.61 7.32 -9.51
CA ALA A 688 -17.91 6.11 -9.93
C ALA A 688 -16.55 5.92 -9.23
N LEU A 689 -16.03 6.92 -8.50
CA LEU A 689 -14.83 6.83 -7.68
C LEU A 689 -15.13 6.52 -6.20
N GLY A 690 -16.39 6.24 -5.85
CA GLY A 690 -16.84 5.94 -4.49
C GLY A 690 -16.92 7.17 -3.57
N ARG A 691 -16.85 8.39 -4.11
CA ARG A 691 -17.01 9.62 -3.33
C ARG A 691 -18.47 9.95 -3.19
N ARG A 692 -18.90 10.33 -1.99
CA ARG A 692 -20.28 10.70 -1.71
C ARG A 692 -20.61 12.05 -2.37
N THR A 693 -21.59 12.04 -3.28
CA THR A 693 -22.06 13.22 -4.01
C THR A 693 -23.25 13.87 -3.35
N ALA A 694 -24.10 13.06 -2.69
CA ALA A 694 -25.31 13.57 -2.03
C ALA A 694 -25.70 12.75 -0.79
N LYS A 695 -26.37 13.45 0.16
CA LYS A 695 -27.09 12.88 1.29
C LYS A 695 -28.47 13.54 1.37
N GLN A 696 -29.53 12.74 1.41
CA GLN A 696 -30.92 13.24 1.50
C GLN A 696 -31.52 12.87 2.84
N TYR A 697 -32.07 13.87 3.54
CA TYR A 697 -32.81 13.71 4.79
C TYR A 697 -33.87 14.80 4.96
N LEU A 698 -35.11 14.40 5.29
CA LEU A 698 -36.26 15.31 5.55
C LEU A 698 -36.47 16.37 4.44
N GLY A 699 -36.45 15.95 3.18
CA GLY A 699 -36.66 16.86 2.04
C GLY A 699 -35.49 17.84 1.80
N LYS A 700 -34.37 17.65 2.44
CA LYS A 700 -33.13 18.40 2.20
C LYS A 700 -32.10 17.47 1.58
N VAL A 701 -31.37 17.99 0.60
CA VAL A 701 -30.23 17.28 -0.01
C VAL A 701 -28.95 18.03 0.28
N THR A 702 -28.02 17.40 1.02
CA THR A 702 -26.65 17.89 1.16
C THR A 702 -25.84 17.41 -0.02
N ARG A 703 -25.15 18.32 -0.70
CA ARG A 703 -24.31 18.05 -1.87
C ARG A 703 -22.84 18.33 -1.57
N TRP A 704 -21.96 17.60 -2.25
CA TRP A 704 -20.50 17.79 -2.16
C TRP A 704 -19.88 17.93 -3.55
N VAL A 705 -18.86 18.79 -3.63
CA VAL A 705 -17.87 18.85 -4.71
C VAL A 705 -16.52 18.57 -4.10
N TRP A 706 -15.79 17.68 -4.72
CA TRP A 706 -14.52 17.16 -4.22
C TRP A 706 -13.32 17.83 -4.88
N ASP A 707 -12.24 17.96 -4.14
CA ASP A 707 -10.90 18.25 -4.60
C ASP A 707 -10.06 16.96 -4.41
N GLY A 708 -9.96 16.15 -5.48
CA GLY A 708 -9.41 14.82 -5.38
C GLY A 708 -10.15 13.95 -4.35
N ASN A 709 -9.53 13.72 -3.20
CA ASN A 709 -10.08 12.85 -2.14
C ASN A 709 -10.65 13.60 -0.94
N THR A 710 -10.59 14.93 -0.91
CA THR A 710 -11.13 15.77 0.17
C THR A 710 -12.36 16.54 -0.29
N PRO A 711 -13.41 16.68 0.53
CA PRO A 711 -14.57 17.52 0.18
C PRO A 711 -14.15 19.00 0.20
N LEU A 712 -14.28 19.69 -0.95
CA LEU A 712 -13.99 21.12 -1.05
C LEU A 712 -15.23 21.96 -0.72
N HIS A 713 -16.36 21.59 -1.29
CA HIS A 713 -17.62 22.30 -1.10
C HIS A 713 -18.72 21.41 -0.59
N GLU A 714 -19.56 21.99 0.27
CA GLU A 714 -20.74 21.38 0.83
C GLU A 714 -21.87 22.41 0.91
N TRP A 715 -23.08 22.04 0.47
CA TRP A 715 -24.28 22.90 0.63
C TRP A 715 -25.53 22.07 0.76
N VAL A 716 -26.59 22.71 1.27
CA VAL A 716 -27.91 22.09 1.42
C VAL A 716 -28.88 22.71 0.41
N ALA A 717 -29.49 21.90 -0.43
CA ALA A 717 -30.54 22.27 -1.35
C ALA A 717 -31.88 21.72 -0.85
N ALA A 718 -32.99 22.44 -1.11
CA ALA A 718 -34.36 21.94 -0.86
C ALA A 718 -34.82 21.09 -2.04
N VAL A 719 -35.55 20.01 -1.79
CA VAL A 719 -36.26 19.25 -2.84
C VAL A 719 -37.61 19.95 -3.05
N THR A 720 -37.84 20.47 -4.26
CA THR A 720 -39.01 21.31 -4.58
C THR A 720 -40.17 20.58 -5.26
N ASP A 721 -40.00 19.27 -5.61
CA ASP A 721 -40.93 18.58 -6.48
C ASP A 721 -41.39 17.24 -5.92
N ASN A 722 -42.66 16.85 -6.14
CA ASN A 722 -43.20 15.53 -5.79
C ASN A 722 -42.49 14.37 -6.52
N ASP A 723 -41.75 14.66 -7.60
CA ASP A 723 -40.95 13.70 -8.39
C ASP A 723 -39.52 13.61 -7.93
N GLY A 724 -39.11 14.26 -6.82
CA GLY A 724 -37.77 14.24 -6.29
C GLY A 724 -36.74 14.99 -7.14
N ARG A 725 -37.19 15.81 -8.10
CA ARG A 725 -36.31 16.67 -8.88
C ARG A 725 -35.83 17.83 -8.03
N GLU A 726 -34.51 17.95 -8.00
CA GLU A 726 -33.85 19.06 -7.31
C GLU A 726 -33.96 20.33 -8.15
N GLU A 727 -34.21 21.43 -7.53
CA GLU A 727 -33.98 22.72 -8.18
C GLU A 727 -32.46 22.84 -8.45
N ALA A 728 -32.11 22.99 -9.71
CA ALA A 728 -30.71 23.18 -10.16
C ALA A 728 -30.21 24.60 -9.77
N SER A 729 -30.46 25.03 -8.53
CA SER A 729 -30.02 26.32 -8.04
C SER A 729 -28.57 26.21 -7.59
N CYS A 730 -27.70 27.03 -8.20
CA CYS A 730 -26.39 27.31 -7.66
C CYS A 730 -26.55 27.74 -6.19
N PRO A 731 -25.81 27.16 -5.22
CA PRO A 731 -25.96 27.55 -3.83
C PRO A 731 -25.72 29.04 -3.65
N ASP A 732 -26.58 29.70 -2.85
CA ASP A 732 -26.29 31.06 -2.42
C ASP A 732 -25.03 31.08 -1.52
N GLY A 733 -24.29 32.17 -1.47
CA GLY A 733 -23.06 32.26 -0.71
C GLY A 733 -23.22 31.93 0.78
N ASN A 734 -24.41 32.05 1.34
CA ASN A 734 -24.70 31.79 2.76
C ASN A 734 -24.99 30.28 3.03
N SER A 735 -25.45 29.55 2.03
CA SER A 735 -25.69 28.11 2.14
C SER A 735 -24.43 27.28 1.84
N LEU A 736 -23.48 27.82 1.08
CA LEU A 736 -22.26 27.16 0.67
C LEU A 736 -21.20 27.15 1.77
N THR A 737 -20.75 25.96 2.16
CA THR A 737 -19.56 25.77 2.99
C THR A 737 -18.38 25.35 2.12
N THR A 738 -17.23 26.04 2.27
CA THR A 738 -15.96 25.64 1.67
C THR A 738 -15.06 25.13 2.78
N TRP A 739 -14.63 23.89 2.65
CA TRP A 739 -13.68 23.26 3.53
C TRP A 739 -12.26 23.39 2.97
N ILE A 740 -11.32 23.74 3.83
CA ILE A 740 -9.92 23.84 3.47
C ILE A 740 -9.13 22.81 4.27
N PHE A 741 -8.40 21.98 3.57
CA PHE A 741 -7.52 20.97 4.16
C PHE A 741 -6.05 21.41 4.00
N GLU A 742 -5.21 20.96 4.90
CA GLU A 742 -3.76 21.08 4.70
C GLU A 742 -3.39 20.28 3.44
N GLU A 743 -2.63 20.95 2.55
CA GLU A 743 -2.33 20.38 1.23
C GLU A 743 -1.75 18.97 1.30
N GLY A 744 -2.30 18.05 0.52
CA GLY A 744 -1.90 16.65 0.48
C GLY A 744 -2.30 15.82 1.71
N THR A 745 -3.20 16.31 2.58
CA THR A 745 -3.64 15.62 3.80
C THR A 745 -5.16 15.59 3.92
N PHE A 746 -5.66 14.86 4.91
CA PHE A 746 -7.07 14.86 5.33
C PHE A 746 -7.30 15.68 6.61
N VAL A 747 -6.37 16.58 6.95
CA VAL A 747 -6.45 17.44 8.12
C VAL A 747 -7.18 18.73 7.75
N PRO A 748 -8.38 18.98 8.29
CA PRO A 748 -9.10 20.21 8.00
C PRO A 748 -8.40 21.40 8.69
N ALA A 749 -8.16 22.47 7.94
CA ALA A 749 -7.49 23.69 8.40
C ALA A 749 -8.48 24.85 8.60
N ALA A 750 -9.54 24.92 7.79
CA ALA A 750 -10.54 25.97 7.89
C ALA A 750 -11.90 25.58 7.33
N LYS A 751 -12.91 26.32 7.79
CA LYS A 751 -14.30 26.34 7.29
C LYS A 751 -14.64 27.77 6.88
N ILE A 752 -15.13 27.95 5.67
CA ILE A 752 -15.62 29.26 5.17
C ILE A 752 -17.07 29.09 4.76
N ARG A 753 -17.94 29.98 5.25
CA ARG A 753 -19.36 30.01 4.90
C ARG A 753 -19.86 31.46 4.83
N GLY A 754 -20.10 31.95 3.62
CA GLY A 754 -20.34 33.36 3.40
C GLY A 754 -19.16 34.22 3.93
N ASP A 755 -19.45 35.19 4.76
CA ASP A 755 -18.44 36.05 5.40
C ASP A 755 -17.81 35.42 6.66
N ARG A 756 -18.34 34.30 7.14
CA ARG A 756 -17.82 33.60 8.32
C ARG A 756 -16.64 32.72 7.94
N GLN A 757 -15.51 32.98 8.59
CA GLN A 757 -14.27 32.21 8.40
C GLN A 757 -13.83 31.66 9.74
N CYS A 758 -13.59 30.39 9.80
CA CYS A 758 -13.19 29.70 11.01
C CYS A 758 -11.90 28.92 10.79
N SER A 759 -10.95 29.08 11.71
CA SER A 759 -9.73 28.29 11.75
C SER A 759 -9.96 27.01 12.57
N ILE A 760 -9.52 25.87 12.05
CA ILE A 760 -9.63 24.57 12.70
C ILE A 760 -8.27 24.17 13.25
N VAL A 761 -8.24 23.74 14.51
CA VAL A 761 -7.04 23.21 15.16
C VAL A 761 -7.24 21.73 15.41
N SER A 762 -6.28 20.95 14.96
CA SER A 762 -6.26 19.49 15.09
C SER A 762 -5.20 19.04 16.12
N ASP A 763 -5.40 17.84 16.69
CA ASP A 763 -4.40 17.20 17.54
C ASP A 763 -3.24 16.63 16.72
N TYR A 764 -2.35 15.87 17.37
CA TYR A 764 -1.16 15.28 16.73
C TYR A 764 -1.50 14.23 15.66
N MET A 765 -2.69 13.62 15.70
CA MET A 765 -3.19 12.69 14.68
C MET A 765 -3.92 13.38 13.54
N GLY A 766 -4.07 14.72 13.59
CA GLY A 766 -4.85 15.47 12.61
C GLY A 766 -6.35 15.47 12.87
N THR A 767 -6.80 14.98 14.01
CA THR A 767 -8.21 15.01 14.43
C THR A 767 -8.59 16.41 14.91
N PRO A 768 -9.67 17.03 14.38
CA PRO A 768 -10.13 18.34 14.84
C PRO A 768 -10.50 18.34 16.33
N VAL A 769 -9.97 19.30 17.07
CA VAL A 769 -10.24 19.44 18.51
C VAL A 769 -10.86 20.78 18.86
N GLN A 770 -10.56 21.86 18.10
CA GLN A 770 -11.11 23.19 18.34
C GLN A 770 -11.32 23.96 17.06
N MET A 771 -12.30 24.85 17.05
CA MET A 771 -12.56 25.80 15.96
C MET A 771 -12.71 27.20 16.51
N TYR A 772 -12.15 28.19 15.80
CA TYR A 772 -12.09 29.60 16.15
C TYR A 772 -12.63 30.47 15.03
N ASP A 773 -13.40 31.51 15.38
CA ASP A 773 -13.89 32.53 14.44
C ASP A 773 -12.80 33.52 14.01
N SER A 774 -13.16 34.47 13.15
CA SER A 774 -12.27 35.54 12.68
C SER A 774 -11.82 36.52 13.76
N GLU A 775 -12.50 36.56 14.91
CA GLU A 775 -12.16 37.37 16.08
C GLU A 775 -11.30 36.62 17.10
N GLY A 776 -11.06 35.35 16.87
CA GLY A 776 -10.28 34.48 17.75
C GLY A 776 -11.05 33.93 18.94
N ASN A 777 -12.41 33.95 18.89
CA ASN A 777 -13.23 33.27 19.88
C ASN A 777 -13.32 31.77 19.56
N ARG A 778 -13.20 30.93 20.58
CA ARG A 778 -13.43 29.50 20.43
C ARG A 778 -14.93 29.23 20.33
N ILE A 779 -15.39 28.76 19.18
CA ILE A 779 -16.81 28.52 18.86
C ILE A 779 -17.19 27.06 18.90
N TRP A 780 -16.22 26.15 18.83
CA TRP A 780 -16.43 24.71 18.84
C TRP A 780 -15.26 24.00 19.49
N ASP A 781 -15.50 23.00 20.30
CA ASP A 781 -14.50 22.01 20.71
C ASP A 781 -15.10 20.62 20.89
N CYS A 782 -14.28 19.60 20.69
CA CYS A 782 -14.69 18.20 20.70
C CYS A 782 -13.56 17.32 21.23
N THR A 783 -13.94 16.33 22.04
CA THR A 783 -13.05 15.29 22.56
C THR A 783 -13.59 13.93 22.15
N LEU A 784 -12.72 13.08 21.61
CA LEU A 784 -13.04 11.71 21.22
C LEU A 784 -12.45 10.72 22.20
N ASP A 785 -13.10 9.57 22.37
CA ASP A 785 -12.54 8.40 23.03
C ASP A 785 -11.71 7.53 22.07
N ILE A 786 -11.23 6.36 22.54
CA ILE A 786 -10.42 5.42 21.76
C ILE A 786 -11.18 4.72 20.62
N TYR A 787 -12.51 4.81 20.59
CA TYR A 787 -13.35 4.37 19.48
C TYR A 787 -13.59 5.49 18.45
N GLY A 788 -13.24 6.74 18.78
CA GLY A 788 -13.59 7.91 17.98
C GLY A 788 -14.96 8.49 18.30
N LYS A 789 -15.64 7.98 19.34
CA LYS A 789 -16.93 8.52 19.81
C LYS A 789 -16.71 9.85 20.51
N VAL A 790 -17.61 10.81 20.29
CA VAL A 790 -17.59 12.10 20.97
C VAL A 790 -17.97 11.92 22.44
N THR A 791 -17.11 12.33 23.35
CA THR A 791 -17.29 12.24 24.82
C THR A 791 -17.51 13.59 25.50
N ASP A 792 -16.95 14.66 24.95
CA ASP A 792 -17.17 16.04 25.43
C ASP A 792 -17.29 16.95 24.21
N PHE A 793 -18.27 17.84 24.23
CA PHE A 793 -18.58 18.76 23.13
C PHE A 793 -19.03 20.11 23.65
N ARG A 794 -18.55 21.17 23.00
CA ARG A 794 -19.02 22.55 23.20
C ARG A 794 -19.12 23.24 21.85
N GLY A 795 -20.25 23.88 21.60
CA GLY A 795 -20.55 24.56 20.36
C GLY A 795 -22.05 24.62 20.10
N GLU A 796 -22.45 25.18 18.97
CA GLU A 796 -23.88 25.22 18.56
C GLU A 796 -24.32 23.85 18.02
N SER A 797 -23.47 23.21 17.23
CA SER A 797 -23.73 21.91 16.59
C SER A 797 -22.45 21.10 16.40
N LEU A 798 -22.54 19.78 16.62
CA LEU A 798 -21.48 18.84 16.21
C LEU A 798 -21.21 18.90 14.71
N HIS A 799 -22.24 19.17 13.92
CA HIS A 799 -22.15 19.30 12.46
C HIS A 799 -21.35 20.54 12.00
N ASP A 800 -21.02 21.49 12.89
CA ASP A 800 -20.16 22.62 12.55
C ASP A 800 -18.76 22.19 12.15
N CYS A 801 -18.27 21.07 12.70
CA CYS A 801 -17.10 20.36 12.20
C CYS A 801 -17.40 18.85 12.23
N PRO A 802 -17.81 18.27 11.08
CA PRO A 802 -18.25 16.87 11.05
C PRO A 802 -17.09 15.88 10.97
N PHE A 803 -15.84 16.35 10.82
CA PHE A 803 -14.66 15.48 10.69
C PHE A 803 -14.26 14.87 12.04
N ARG A 804 -13.87 13.58 12.01
CA ARG A 804 -13.42 12.80 13.16
C ARG A 804 -11.97 12.36 12.93
N PHE A 805 -11.63 11.08 13.02
CA PHE A 805 -10.32 10.66 12.56
C PHE A 805 -10.15 11.04 11.08
N GLN A 806 -8.91 11.24 10.63
CA GLN A 806 -8.68 11.64 9.23
C GLN A 806 -9.39 10.70 8.24
N GLY A 807 -10.09 11.26 7.28
CA GLY A 807 -10.91 10.54 6.30
C GLY A 807 -12.36 10.27 6.75
N GLN A 808 -12.69 10.49 8.02
CA GLN A 808 -14.04 10.27 8.56
C GLN A 808 -14.88 11.54 8.58
N TYR A 809 -16.13 11.40 8.15
CA TYR A 809 -17.17 12.44 8.21
C TYR A 809 -18.38 11.88 8.96
N GLU A 810 -18.75 12.46 10.11
CA GLU A 810 -19.91 12.05 10.90
C GLU A 810 -21.22 12.53 10.29
N ASP A 811 -22.15 11.61 10.12
CA ASP A 811 -23.54 11.88 9.80
C ASP A 811 -24.36 11.89 11.10
N VAL A 812 -24.62 13.07 11.65
CA VAL A 812 -25.33 13.23 12.94
C VAL A 812 -26.72 12.61 12.94
N GLU A 813 -27.35 12.45 11.78
CA GLU A 813 -28.65 11.82 11.63
C GLU A 813 -28.62 10.31 11.89
N THR A 814 -27.49 9.67 11.62
CA THR A 814 -27.32 8.23 11.76
C THR A 814 -26.33 7.83 12.86
N GLY A 815 -25.47 8.77 13.28
CA GLY A 815 -24.33 8.50 14.18
C GLY A 815 -23.20 7.73 13.53
N LEU A 816 -23.28 7.46 12.23
CA LEU A 816 -22.25 6.75 11.48
C LEU A 816 -21.21 7.72 10.93
N TYR A 817 -19.98 7.22 10.77
CA TYR A 817 -18.87 7.96 10.14
C TYR A 817 -18.64 7.43 8.74
N TYR A 818 -18.94 8.26 7.74
CA TYR A 818 -18.58 7.99 6.34
C TYR A 818 -17.06 7.99 6.20
N ASN A 819 -16.48 6.88 5.79
CA ASN A 819 -15.06 6.71 5.55
C ASN A 819 -14.85 6.19 4.12
N ARG A 820 -15.28 6.98 3.14
CA ARG A 820 -15.26 6.70 1.70
C ARG A 820 -15.98 5.40 1.30
N PHE A 821 -15.29 4.27 1.38
CA PHE A 821 -15.80 2.97 0.93
C PHE A 821 -16.54 2.19 2.00
N ARG A 822 -16.46 2.60 3.26
CA ARG A 822 -17.15 1.97 4.39
C ARG A 822 -17.76 2.99 5.33
N TYR A 823 -18.69 2.51 6.16
CA TYR A 823 -19.26 3.28 7.24
C TYR A 823 -18.86 2.69 8.58
N TYR A 824 -18.24 3.53 9.39
CA TYR A 824 -17.76 3.18 10.72
C TYR A 824 -18.80 3.56 11.78
N ASP A 825 -19.05 2.65 12.73
CA ASP A 825 -19.89 2.88 13.90
C ASP A 825 -19.00 2.99 15.16
N ALA A 826 -18.89 4.20 15.70
CA ALA A 826 -18.05 4.47 16.87
C ALA A 826 -18.63 3.90 18.17
N GLU A 827 -19.90 3.51 18.23
CA GLU A 827 -20.50 2.83 19.39
C GLU A 827 -19.97 1.41 19.56
N ILE A 828 -19.77 0.71 18.44
CA ILE A 828 -19.30 -0.66 18.43
C ILE A 828 -17.83 -0.79 18.06
N GLY A 829 -17.26 0.24 17.44
CA GLY A 829 -15.84 0.30 17.10
C GLY A 829 -15.46 -0.48 15.84
N CYS A 830 -16.41 -0.73 14.93
CA CYS A 830 -16.16 -1.46 13.69
C CYS A 830 -16.97 -0.91 12.50
N TYR A 831 -16.64 -1.39 11.32
CA TYR A 831 -17.38 -1.11 10.09
C TYR A 831 -18.65 -1.98 9.99
N LEU A 832 -19.65 -1.48 9.25
CA LEU A 832 -20.94 -2.16 9.04
C LEU A 832 -20.86 -3.24 7.95
N ASN A 833 -19.83 -3.25 7.14
CA ASN A 833 -19.58 -4.20 6.04
C ASN A 833 -18.14 -4.68 6.03
N GLN A 834 -17.91 -5.76 5.30
CA GLN A 834 -16.58 -6.31 5.12
C GLN A 834 -15.67 -5.35 4.34
N ASP A 835 -14.36 -5.52 4.54
CA ASP A 835 -13.36 -4.81 3.75
C ASP A 835 -13.49 -5.23 2.28
N PRO A 836 -13.69 -4.29 1.34
CA PRO A 836 -13.84 -4.60 -0.09
C PRO A 836 -12.60 -5.28 -0.70
N ILE A 837 -11.41 -5.05 -0.11
CA ILE A 837 -10.16 -5.68 -0.55
C ILE A 837 -9.84 -6.99 0.19
N GLY A 838 -10.75 -7.45 1.06
CA GLY A 838 -10.65 -8.72 1.79
C GLY A 838 -9.44 -8.81 2.71
N LEU A 839 -8.81 -9.98 2.79
CA LEU A 839 -7.68 -10.28 3.69
C LEU A 839 -6.36 -9.59 3.31
N THR A 840 -6.33 -8.72 2.32
CA THR A 840 -5.06 -8.13 1.85
C THR A 840 -4.30 -7.38 2.94
N ARG A 841 -4.99 -7.03 4.06
CA ARG A 841 -4.39 -6.23 5.13
C ARG A 841 -4.66 -6.69 6.56
N ARG A 842 -5.73 -7.49 6.82
CA ARG A 842 -6.06 -8.04 8.17
C ARG A 842 -6.85 -9.33 8.11
N LEU A 843 -6.80 -10.10 9.23
CA LEU A 843 -7.69 -11.23 9.44
C LEU A 843 -9.10 -10.79 9.88
N SER A 844 -9.25 -9.62 10.52
CA SER A 844 -10.54 -9.03 10.87
C SER A 844 -11.04 -8.12 9.75
N VAL A 845 -12.04 -8.58 9.00
CA VAL A 845 -12.60 -7.85 7.84
C VAL A 845 -13.57 -6.72 8.21
N TYR A 846 -14.01 -6.63 9.47
CA TYR A 846 -14.86 -5.54 9.99
C TYR A 846 -14.11 -4.53 10.86
N GLY A 847 -12.85 -4.84 11.21
CA GLY A 847 -12.08 -4.01 12.14
C GLY A 847 -11.69 -2.65 11.58
N TYR A 848 -11.71 -1.61 12.41
CA TYR A 848 -10.94 -0.38 12.26
C TYR A 848 -9.50 -0.64 12.68
N VAL A 849 -8.68 0.36 12.93
CA VAL A 849 -7.26 0.17 13.33
C VAL A 849 -7.10 -0.40 14.75
N CYS A 850 -6.00 -1.12 15.04
CA CYS A 850 -5.74 -1.69 16.38
C CYS A 850 -5.36 -0.62 17.41
N ASN A 851 -4.76 0.48 16.97
CA ASN A 851 -4.26 1.54 17.82
C ASN A 851 -4.61 2.89 17.15
N SER A 852 -5.73 3.49 17.56
CA SER A 852 -6.19 4.78 17.00
C SER A 852 -5.33 5.97 17.44
N ASN A 853 -4.44 5.80 18.43
CA ASN A 853 -3.45 6.81 18.79
C ASN A 853 -2.22 6.82 17.83
N LEU A 854 -2.17 5.88 16.89
CA LEU A 854 -1.01 5.62 16.05
C LEU A 854 -1.35 5.42 14.58
N LEU A 855 -2.48 4.77 14.31
CA LEU A 855 -2.87 4.29 12.98
C LEU A 855 -4.20 4.91 12.56
N LEU A 856 -4.36 5.11 11.27
CA LEU A 856 -5.56 5.66 10.64
C LEU A 856 -5.96 4.79 9.45
N ASP A 857 -7.27 4.65 9.24
CA ASP A 857 -7.84 4.13 8.00
C ASP A 857 -8.54 5.28 7.26
N ILE A 858 -7.84 5.91 6.33
CA ILE A 858 -8.27 7.16 5.70
C ILE A 858 -9.44 6.95 4.72
N VAL A 859 -9.48 5.81 4.05
CA VAL A 859 -10.45 5.55 2.97
C VAL A 859 -11.35 4.34 3.22
N GLY A 860 -11.27 3.72 4.40
CA GLY A 860 -12.06 2.54 4.72
C GLY A 860 -11.57 1.26 4.02
N TRP A 861 -10.28 1.20 3.66
CA TRP A 861 -9.62 0.04 3.04
C TRP A 861 -8.39 -0.41 3.79
N HIS A 862 -8.01 0.31 4.81
CA HIS A 862 -6.80 0.07 5.58
C HIS A 862 -7.09 -0.66 6.89
N GLY A 863 -7.47 -1.90 6.79
CA GLY A 863 -7.00 -2.79 7.84
C GLY A 863 -5.48 -2.91 7.70
N ASN A 864 -4.75 -3.16 8.77
CA ASN A 864 -3.31 -3.41 8.73
C ASN A 864 -2.99 -4.53 7.72
N SER A 865 -1.95 -4.37 6.93
CA SER A 865 -1.60 -5.33 5.89
C SER A 865 -1.35 -6.75 6.43
N LEU A 866 -1.40 -7.77 5.55
CA LEU A 866 -0.85 -9.10 5.84
C LEU A 866 0.61 -9.03 6.34
N ASP A 867 1.31 -7.94 6.06
CA ASP A 867 2.63 -7.63 6.63
C ASP A 867 2.56 -7.45 8.15
N ASN A 868 1.42 -7.05 8.73
CA ASN A 868 1.22 -7.05 10.17
C ASN A 868 0.95 -8.45 10.75
N ILE A 869 0.59 -9.44 9.94
CA ILE A 869 0.63 -10.83 10.37
C ILE A 869 2.08 -11.22 10.70
N ALA A 870 3.01 -10.61 10.01
CA ALA A 870 4.45 -10.78 10.19
C ALA A 870 5.09 -9.65 10.96
N ASP A 871 4.34 -8.69 11.47
CA ASP A 871 4.84 -7.48 12.11
C ASP A 871 5.82 -6.68 11.22
N SER A 872 5.29 -5.85 10.34
CA SER A 872 6.02 -5.12 9.30
C SER A 872 7.23 -4.33 9.80
N ARG A 873 7.22 -3.90 11.07
CA ARG A 873 8.37 -3.25 11.69
C ARG A 873 9.58 -4.17 11.88
N LEU A 874 9.36 -5.49 11.96
CA LEU A 874 10.44 -6.47 12.09
C LEU A 874 11.11 -6.78 10.74
N TYR A 875 10.48 -6.46 9.61
CA TYR A 875 10.93 -6.84 8.27
C TYR A 875 11.44 -5.69 7.41
N GLU A 876 11.34 -4.46 7.87
CA GLU A 876 11.78 -3.29 7.11
C GLU A 876 13.09 -2.75 7.67
N ILE A 877 14.18 -3.27 7.15
CA ILE A 877 15.50 -2.76 7.45
C ILE A 877 16.04 -2.07 6.20
N LYS A 878 16.21 -0.76 6.28
CA LYS A 878 16.88 0.02 5.25
C LYS A 878 18.37 0.07 5.53
N ILE A 879 19.16 -0.52 4.66
CA ILE A 879 20.62 -0.43 4.70
C ILE A 879 21.06 0.53 3.58
N ASN A 880 21.72 1.62 3.94
CA ASN A 880 22.26 2.63 3.01
C ASN A 880 21.23 3.30 2.09
N GLY A 881 19.96 3.47 2.53
CA GLY A 881 18.92 4.03 1.67
C GLY A 881 18.47 3.11 0.53
N ILE A 882 19.01 1.89 0.45
CA ILE A 882 18.60 0.84 -0.45
C ILE A 882 17.65 -0.08 0.31
N LEU A 883 16.45 -0.25 -0.20
CA LEU A 883 15.43 -1.12 0.37
C LEU A 883 15.88 -2.58 0.22
N PHE A 884 16.23 -3.23 1.34
CA PHE A 884 16.36 -4.68 1.39
C PHE A 884 14.99 -5.27 1.70
N LYS A 885 14.39 -5.92 0.71
CA LYS A 885 13.19 -6.71 0.91
C LYS A 885 13.54 -7.97 1.69
N TYR A 886 13.20 -7.98 2.95
CA TYR A 886 12.98 -9.22 3.66
C TYR A 886 11.47 -9.41 3.74
N GLY A 887 10.94 -10.30 3.00
CA GLY A 887 9.55 -10.62 3.09
C GLY A 887 9.35 -12.09 2.94
N ILE A 888 8.31 -12.56 3.49
CA ILE A 888 7.57 -13.73 3.07
C ILE A 888 7.22 -13.65 1.58
N ALA A 889 7.41 -12.45 0.98
CA ALA A 889 7.31 -12.26 -0.46
C ALA A 889 8.48 -12.98 -1.13
N THR A 890 8.18 -14.14 -1.63
CA THR A 890 8.95 -14.92 -2.55
C THR A 890 9.76 -14.04 -3.48
N GLU A 891 11.06 -13.98 -3.24
CA GLU A 891 11.99 -13.59 -4.26
C GLU A 891 11.87 -14.55 -5.43
N LYS A 892 11.40 -14.05 -6.54
CA LYS A 892 11.36 -14.79 -7.77
C LYS A 892 12.08 -14.01 -8.82
N TYR A 893 13.39 -14.12 -8.94
CA TYR A 893 14.08 -13.76 -10.18
C TYR A 893 15.34 -14.55 -10.42
N VAL A 894 15.43 -14.98 -11.62
CA VAL A 894 16.44 -15.76 -12.09
C VAL A 894 16.81 -15.83 -13.47
N THR A 895 18.02 -16.10 -13.70
CA THR A 895 18.75 -16.04 -14.94
C THR A 895 19.40 -17.35 -15.31
N LYS A 896 19.53 -17.59 -16.60
CA LYS A 896 20.27 -18.74 -17.13
C LYS A 896 21.00 -18.37 -18.40
N ILE A 897 22.11 -17.67 -18.34
CA ILE A 897 23.13 -17.68 -19.41
C ILE A 897 24.46 -17.43 -18.77
N ASP A 898 25.39 -18.31 -19.02
CA ASP A 898 26.75 -18.09 -18.65
C ASP A 898 27.43 -17.18 -19.69
N ILE A 899 27.74 -15.94 -19.31
CA ILE A 899 28.57 -15.05 -20.13
C ILE A 899 29.79 -14.73 -19.34
N THR A 900 30.93 -15.07 -19.89
CA THR A 900 32.21 -14.69 -19.32
C THR A 900 32.51 -13.23 -19.71
N VAL A 901 32.74 -12.39 -18.73
CA VAL A 901 33.25 -11.02 -18.90
C VAL A 901 34.59 -10.93 -18.17
N VAL A 902 35.60 -10.41 -18.84
CA VAL A 902 36.92 -10.21 -18.24
C VAL A 902 37.01 -8.78 -17.76
N SER A 903 37.31 -8.58 -16.47
CA SER A 903 37.50 -7.26 -15.86
C SER A 903 38.88 -6.68 -16.21
N PRO A 904 39.15 -5.39 -15.98
CA PRO A 904 40.42 -4.74 -16.31
C PRO A 904 41.64 -5.39 -15.68
N ASN A 905 41.51 -6.04 -14.54
CA ASN A 905 42.59 -6.79 -13.87
C ASN A 905 42.81 -8.21 -14.42
N GLY A 906 42.05 -8.64 -15.45
CA GLY A 906 42.12 -9.96 -16.05
C GLY A 906 41.27 -11.04 -15.37
N THR A 907 40.48 -10.72 -14.39
CA THR A 907 39.57 -11.67 -13.71
C THR A 907 38.38 -11.97 -14.61
N SER A 908 38.08 -13.26 -14.77
CA SER A 908 36.91 -13.71 -15.55
C SER A 908 35.68 -13.82 -14.65
N HIS A 909 34.62 -13.10 -14.99
CA HIS A 909 33.33 -13.12 -14.32
C HIS A 909 32.29 -13.82 -15.17
N ILE A 910 31.51 -14.71 -14.58
CA ILE A 910 30.47 -15.45 -15.30
C ILE A 910 29.11 -14.81 -14.94
N ILE A 911 28.43 -14.29 -15.95
CA ILE A 911 27.03 -13.86 -15.83
C ILE A 911 26.16 -15.06 -16.12
N PRO A 912 25.41 -15.57 -15.12
CA PRO A 912 24.70 -16.84 -15.27
C PRO A 912 23.61 -16.80 -16.36
N LYS A 913 23.40 -17.94 -17.00
CA LYS A 913 22.43 -18.19 -18.07
C LYS A 913 21.00 -17.85 -17.64
N GLY A 914 20.29 -16.95 -18.37
CA GLY A 914 18.90 -16.51 -18.12
C GLY A 914 18.79 -15.16 -17.40
N THR A 915 19.92 -14.48 -17.12
CA THR A 915 19.89 -13.07 -16.70
C THR A 915 19.09 -12.24 -17.72
N PRO A 916 18.05 -11.49 -17.33
CA PRO A 916 17.33 -10.60 -18.23
C PRO A 916 18.30 -9.72 -19.03
N THR A 917 18.03 -9.53 -20.29
CA THR A 917 18.98 -8.88 -21.23
C THR A 917 19.49 -7.53 -20.72
N ARG A 918 18.66 -6.81 -19.97
CA ARG A 918 19.02 -5.52 -19.37
C ARG A 918 19.98 -5.68 -18.20
N ILE A 919 19.73 -6.60 -17.28
CA ILE A 919 20.62 -6.92 -16.15
C ILE A 919 21.92 -7.50 -16.70
N LYS A 920 21.83 -8.38 -17.69
CA LYS A 920 22.97 -8.91 -18.44
C LYS A 920 23.86 -7.80 -19.01
N ASN A 921 23.28 -6.78 -19.64
CA ASN A 921 24.06 -5.67 -20.20
C ASN A 921 24.63 -4.75 -19.11
N GLN A 922 23.91 -4.57 -18.00
CA GLN A 922 24.42 -3.84 -16.84
C GLN A 922 25.56 -4.60 -16.14
N LEU A 923 25.40 -5.91 -15.94
CA LEU A 923 26.45 -6.76 -15.36
C LEU A 923 27.65 -6.86 -16.31
N ARG A 924 27.46 -6.98 -17.63
CA ARG A 924 28.55 -6.90 -18.59
C ARG A 924 29.32 -5.59 -18.48
N LYS A 925 28.65 -4.45 -18.36
CA LYS A 925 29.28 -3.13 -18.17
C LYS A 925 29.96 -3.05 -16.80
N ALA A 926 29.32 -3.52 -15.75
CA ALA A 926 29.87 -3.50 -14.40
C ALA A 926 31.15 -4.37 -14.33
N TYR A 927 31.10 -5.63 -14.78
CA TYR A 927 32.25 -6.50 -14.78
C TYR A 927 33.37 -6.06 -15.75
N ALA A 928 33.03 -5.42 -16.87
CA ALA A 928 34.01 -4.87 -17.79
C ALA A 928 34.72 -3.61 -17.29
N ASN A 929 34.13 -2.89 -16.32
CA ASN A 929 34.63 -1.61 -15.85
C ASN A 929 35.05 -1.60 -14.37
N TYR A 930 34.69 -2.64 -13.58
CA TYR A 930 34.96 -2.71 -12.14
C TYR A 930 35.51 -4.09 -11.76
N ASP A 931 36.52 -4.09 -10.88
CA ASP A 931 37.20 -5.32 -10.43
C ASP A 931 36.46 -6.07 -9.32
N ASP A 932 35.60 -5.39 -8.54
CA ASP A 932 34.92 -5.92 -7.37
C ASP A 932 33.38 -5.85 -7.52
N VAL A 933 32.81 -6.62 -8.44
CA VAL A 933 31.35 -6.80 -8.55
C VAL A 933 31.01 -8.20 -8.07
N THR A 934 30.37 -8.32 -6.92
CA THR A 934 29.82 -9.58 -6.44
C THR A 934 28.37 -9.73 -6.81
N PHE A 935 28.05 -10.82 -7.48
CA PHE A 935 26.68 -11.21 -7.81
C PHE A 935 26.37 -12.53 -7.14
N ASP A 936 25.37 -12.58 -6.26
CA ASP A 936 24.96 -13.81 -5.61
C ASP A 936 24.01 -14.60 -6.51
N SER A 937 24.46 -15.75 -7.01
CA SER A 937 23.73 -16.68 -7.88
C SER A 937 23.05 -17.76 -7.04
N GLN A 938 21.93 -17.46 -6.42
CA GLN A 938 21.06 -18.53 -5.90
C GLN A 938 20.23 -19.13 -7.05
N PRO A 939 20.00 -20.47 -7.10
CA PRO A 939 19.27 -21.08 -8.20
C PRO A 939 17.77 -20.83 -8.07
N TYR A 940 17.22 -20.13 -9.02
CA TYR A 940 15.83 -19.70 -9.05
C TYR A 940 15.03 -20.44 -10.12
N LYS A 941 13.78 -20.67 -9.89
CA LYS A 941 12.85 -21.36 -10.77
C LYS A 941 12.31 -20.50 -11.89
N GLN A 942 12.01 -21.16 -12.98
CA GLN A 942 11.44 -20.61 -14.19
C GLN A 942 10.17 -19.79 -13.96
N ILE A 943 10.27 -18.47 -14.13
CA ILE A 943 9.14 -17.63 -14.50
C ILE A 943 9.29 -17.34 -15.98
N SER A 944 8.20 -17.42 -16.75
CA SER A 944 8.23 -17.14 -18.19
C SER A 944 8.82 -15.75 -18.42
N THR A 945 9.63 -15.62 -19.45
CA THR A 945 10.26 -14.36 -19.93
C THR A 945 9.24 -13.21 -20.11
N PHE A 946 7.98 -13.56 -20.29
CA PHE A 946 6.84 -12.65 -20.44
C PHE A 946 6.51 -11.90 -19.15
N LYS A 947 6.42 -12.59 -18.01
CA LYS A 947 6.15 -11.97 -16.70
C LYS A 947 7.27 -11.05 -16.24
N MET A 948 8.52 -11.37 -16.61
CA MET A 948 9.67 -10.52 -16.27
C MET A 948 9.71 -9.21 -17.07
N ARG A 949 9.32 -9.22 -18.35
CA ARG A 949 9.26 -7.99 -19.17
C ARG A 949 8.11 -7.07 -18.76
N GLU A 950 6.98 -7.64 -18.37
CA GLU A 950 5.87 -6.89 -17.78
C GLU A 950 6.27 -6.21 -16.46
N ILE A 951 7.01 -6.93 -15.63
CA ILE A 951 7.57 -6.41 -14.37
C ILE A 951 8.67 -5.37 -14.64
N GLU A 952 9.51 -5.55 -15.66
CA GLU A 952 10.51 -4.54 -16.04
C GLU A 952 9.87 -3.28 -16.63
N SER A 953 8.86 -3.41 -17.45
CA SER A 953 8.09 -2.25 -17.95
C SER A 953 7.37 -1.54 -16.80
N LYS A 954 6.82 -2.30 -15.84
CA LYS A 954 6.19 -1.76 -14.63
C LYS A 954 7.23 -1.20 -13.64
N LYS A 955 8.42 -1.79 -13.52
CA LYS A 955 9.53 -1.21 -12.73
C LYS A 955 10.10 0.05 -13.35
N ILE A 956 10.18 0.14 -14.67
CA ILE A 956 10.54 1.39 -15.35
C ILE A 956 9.44 2.43 -15.13
N LYS A 957 8.19 2.04 -15.23
CA LYS A 957 7.04 2.90 -14.97
C LYS A 957 6.99 3.31 -13.49
N ALA A 958 7.17 2.38 -12.55
CA ALA A 958 7.25 2.64 -11.12
C ALA A 958 8.51 3.42 -10.71
N TYR A 959 9.66 3.16 -11.30
CA TYR A 959 10.88 3.94 -11.06
C TYR A 959 10.75 5.38 -11.61
N VAL A 960 10.10 5.55 -12.74
CA VAL A 960 9.74 6.85 -13.31
C VAL A 960 8.70 7.57 -12.44
N GLU A 961 7.71 6.88 -11.92
CA GLU A 961 6.68 7.40 -11.01
C GLU A 961 7.24 7.70 -9.61
N LEU A 962 8.04 6.82 -9.01
CA LEU A 962 8.69 7.03 -7.70
C LEU A 962 9.65 8.22 -7.69
N THR A 963 10.36 8.46 -8.77
CA THR A 963 11.28 9.59 -8.88
C THR A 963 10.58 10.91 -9.24
N GLN A 964 9.30 10.88 -9.60
CA GLN A 964 8.47 12.08 -9.84
C GLN A 964 7.60 12.46 -8.63
N LYS A 965 7.34 11.55 -7.69
CA LYS A 965 6.32 11.71 -6.64
C LYS A 965 6.85 12.11 -5.26
N VAL A 966 8.08 12.51 -5.09
CA VAL A 966 8.53 13.10 -3.84
C VAL A 966 8.79 14.60 -4.04
N PRO A 967 7.76 15.46 -3.91
CA PRO A 967 8.00 16.83 -3.56
C PRO A 967 8.63 16.80 -2.17
N SER A 968 9.78 17.43 -2.01
CA SER A 968 10.56 17.51 -0.78
C SER A 968 9.80 18.04 0.44
N GLY A 969 8.54 18.48 0.27
CA GLY A 969 7.69 19.03 1.32
C GLY A 969 6.63 18.12 1.91
N ASN A 970 6.21 17.05 1.22
CA ASN A 970 5.08 16.22 1.69
C ASN A 970 5.48 15.00 2.52
N VAL A 971 6.75 14.87 2.84
CA VAL A 971 7.27 13.76 3.66
C VAL A 971 6.91 13.92 5.15
N ASP A 972 6.40 15.07 5.55
CA ASP A 972 6.28 15.43 6.97
C ASP A 972 5.12 14.81 7.72
N HIS A 973 4.01 14.47 7.07
CA HIS A 973 2.92 13.82 7.78
C HIS A 973 3.16 12.33 8.01
N ALA A 974 3.93 11.68 7.16
CA ALA A 974 4.43 10.33 7.41
C ALA A 974 5.61 10.31 8.40
N ARG A 975 6.28 11.44 8.61
CA ARG A 975 7.42 11.61 9.53
C ARG A 975 7.04 12.08 10.93
N ARG A 976 5.78 12.24 11.25
CA ARG A 976 5.36 12.54 12.62
C ARG A 976 5.63 11.33 13.51
N GLY A 977 6.83 11.25 14.06
CA GLY A 977 7.19 10.29 15.09
C GLY A 977 7.53 8.87 14.61
N TYR A 978 7.31 8.56 13.36
CA TYR A 978 7.61 7.23 12.82
C TYR A 978 8.76 7.39 11.84
N GLY A 979 9.95 7.08 12.31
CA GLY A 979 11.18 7.03 11.53
C GLY A 979 11.17 5.97 10.43
N VAL A 980 10.01 5.78 9.76
CA VAL A 980 9.88 4.84 8.66
C VAL A 980 8.79 5.35 7.72
N LEU A 981 9.12 5.53 6.41
CA LEU A 981 8.23 5.11 5.36
C LEU A 981 7.40 6.16 4.63
N ALA A 982 8.07 6.98 3.86
CA ALA A 982 7.46 7.40 2.59
C ALA A 982 7.78 6.42 1.44
N ASP A 983 8.84 5.58 1.57
CA ASP A 983 9.29 4.67 0.51
C ASP A 983 8.73 3.24 0.60
N ASP A 984 8.13 2.84 1.73
CA ASP A 984 7.65 1.47 1.94
C ASP A 984 6.27 1.15 1.36
N PHE A 985 5.56 2.16 0.92
CA PHE A 985 4.35 1.92 0.10
C PHE A 985 4.68 1.25 -1.25
N SER A 986 5.91 1.29 -1.74
CA SER A 986 6.29 0.59 -2.97
C SER A 986 6.29 -0.94 -2.80
N GLY A 987 6.71 -1.46 -1.66
CA GLY A 987 6.71 -2.91 -1.39
C GLY A 987 5.32 -3.47 -1.15
N VAL A 988 4.49 -2.75 -0.41
CA VAL A 988 3.07 -3.05 -0.22
C VAL A 988 2.29 -2.85 -1.52
N HIS A 989 2.65 -1.84 -2.31
CA HIS A 989 2.11 -1.60 -3.66
C HIS A 989 2.46 -2.74 -4.62
N ASP A 990 3.66 -3.29 -4.56
CA ASP A 990 4.07 -4.44 -5.37
C ASP A 990 3.38 -5.74 -4.92
N LEU A 991 3.16 -5.94 -3.62
CA LEU A 991 2.39 -7.08 -3.10
C LEU A 991 0.89 -6.93 -3.39
N ILE A 992 0.35 -5.73 -3.25
CA ILE A 992 -1.03 -5.41 -3.63
C ILE A 992 -1.18 -5.43 -5.15
N LYS A 993 -0.19 -4.99 -5.91
CA LYS A 993 -0.14 -5.15 -7.37
C LYS A 993 -0.03 -6.62 -7.77
N ASP A 994 0.75 -7.43 -7.07
CA ASP A 994 0.84 -8.87 -7.34
C ASP A 994 -0.43 -9.62 -6.95
N LEU A 995 -1.08 -9.25 -5.84
CA LEU A 995 -2.39 -9.77 -5.44
C LEU A 995 -3.53 -9.16 -6.27
N LYS A 996 -3.45 -7.88 -6.64
CA LYS A 996 -4.38 -7.23 -7.58
C LYS A 996 -4.16 -7.71 -9.00
N MET A 997 -2.93 -7.97 -9.44
CA MET A 997 -2.68 -8.62 -10.73
C MET A 997 -3.13 -10.07 -10.75
N LYS A 998 -3.03 -10.79 -9.64
CA LYS A 998 -3.61 -12.14 -9.52
C LYS A 998 -5.14 -12.12 -9.44
N ASN A 999 -5.73 -11.03 -8.95
CA ASN A 999 -7.18 -10.90 -8.76
C ASN A 999 -7.81 -9.84 -9.67
N ASN A 1000 -7.04 -9.13 -10.50
CA ASN A 1000 -7.46 -8.06 -11.42
C ASN A 1000 -8.44 -7.03 -10.82
N LEU A 1001 -8.33 -6.75 -9.53
CA LEU A 1001 -9.00 -5.60 -8.94
C LEU A 1001 -8.16 -4.37 -9.23
N HIS A 1002 -8.24 -3.86 -10.45
CA HIS A 1002 -7.71 -2.55 -10.83
C HIS A 1002 -8.61 -1.46 -10.25
N ILE A 1003 -8.28 -1.03 -9.05
CA ILE A 1003 -8.70 0.28 -8.60
C ILE A 1003 -7.58 1.23 -9.00
N SER A 1004 -7.94 2.26 -9.78
CA SER A 1004 -6.97 3.16 -10.37
C SER A 1004 -5.99 3.71 -9.33
N ASN A 1005 -4.70 3.64 -9.61
CA ASN A 1005 -3.64 4.20 -8.79
C ASN A 1005 -3.59 5.75 -8.84
N ASP A 1006 -4.58 6.40 -9.42
CA ASP A 1006 -4.65 7.86 -9.57
C ASP A 1006 -5.28 8.58 -8.36
N ILE A 1007 -5.47 7.83 -7.25
CA ILE A 1007 -5.94 8.41 -5.99
C ILE A 1007 -4.71 8.76 -5.12
N HIS A 1008 -3.96 9.76 -5.55
CA HIS A 1008 -2.99 10.50 -4.75
C HIS A 1008 -3.10 11.99 -5.06
#